data_ad7180688b6dc4d8d8110e46cb5b98cc
#
_entry.id   ad7180688b6dc4d8d8110e46cb5b98cc
#
_cell.length_a   1.000
_cell.length_b   1.000
_cell.length_c   1.000
_cell.angle_alpha   90.00
_cell.angle_beta   90.00
_cell.angle_gamma   90.00
#
_symmetry.space_group_name_H-M   'P 1'
#
loop_
_entity.id
_entity.type
_entity.pdbx_description
1 polymer ?
#
loop_
_entity_poly.entity_id
_entity_poly.type
_entity_poly.pdbx_seq_one_letter_code
_entity_poly.pdbx_strand_id
1 'polypeptide(L)'
;MTFRPVTPLRATALLASTFFSLGGIFSAEAADAVYKNKTASEDVAEKKADDPKEAAKKASKDQKTIVNVASRSAEHILVKARRWDRGSYTASETSASTGLPLSLRETPQTVTVMTRQVMDDQQINTLDDVLNTTPGVTSYANDNAGRTTYRARGFDITNYKIDGMQIDASSNISGGVGSSMNMDLYDNVQIVRGANGLLGGTGDPSATIYMQRKAPQRDFAANGLLRLGNWNEHRVMADLNTPLNHSGTIRSRYVFSWDDTDTFRVREHVNRIGALANFAADISARDTLNFGFQYERTQNDGASWGSNVPIWYADGSTTNLPRSTNPAADWSTATRDQYTAFINYDHDFSAGWHLKVGYMRTQGSSYNNLGVAKVNNASRNSYGGFWNQDGTGAYLNALHAEYEDARDNADVHVSGPVHFLGHEHQLVFGFNGYNDELTTYTFSKALGNCSIAGVNPYSACQYRATGLPIDNWQTWDGSYPNFSTYRIHARQIDVTRNYGAYTSGRFVLAKGLSLILGGRMSSYQAYRGFYNKANQYSGSSSTGQQNAVLTPYAGMVYDFTKTMSIYGSYTNIYTPQSNLRDADNKPLNPVMGKSYETGLKGAFFRQRLNTSLAFYLNRQSNVALATGATQASTGEAIYDSVDGVKTEGIDFDASGELLPGWNVFFGYSYLYEKGLSYRQDPHHLVRLTTSYTFPGKLRHLTIGGGISSQSSTEWSTNPGRPLGKGKYDASNLRVKGYTLINIMARYRVANWLDIAGNITNLTDRTYVRQEGFYDGMIYGQPRTFSFTLRGHY
;
A
#
# COMPACT_ATOMS: atom_id res chain seq x y z
N MET A 1 35.36 18.52 4.42
CA MET A 1 34.55 17.28 4.35
C MET A 1 34.73 16.52 5.64
N THR A 2 33.89 16.77 6.63
CA THR A 2 33.89 16.04 7.91
C THR A 2 32.42 15.72 8.19
N PHE A 3 32.07 14.46 7.96
CA PHE A 3 30.79 13.90 8.37
C PHE A 3 30.65 14.03 9.88
N ARG A 4 29.68 14.79 10.36
CA ARG A 4 29.21 14.67 11.74
C ARG A 4 28.12 13.57 11.75
N PRO A 5 28.28 12.54 12.57
CA PRO A 5 27.22 11.54 12.72
C PRO A 5 26.03 12.18 13.44
N VAL A 6 24.86 12.03 12.84
CA VAL A 6 23.59 12.23 13.53
C VAL A 6 23.53 11.18 14.63
N THR A 7 23.41 11.61 15.87
CA THR A 7 23.33 10.75 17.05
C THR A 7 22.08 9.87 16.90
N PRO A 8 22.21 8.52 16.90
CA PRO A 8 21.02 7.66 16.91
C PRO A 8 20.34 7.79 18.28
N LEU A 9 19.05 7.95 18.26
CA LEU A 9 18.18 8.03 19.42
C LEU A 9 18.44 6.88 20.41
N ARG A 10 18.53 7.21 21.68
CA ARG A 10 18.69 6.30 22.83
C ARG A 10 17.58 5.25 23.01
N ALA A 11 16.57 5.24 22.14
CA ALA A 11 15.46 4.25 22.15
C ALA A 11 15.84 2.90 21.55
N THR A 12 16.84 2.83 20.67
CA THR A 12 17.23 1.59 19.98
C THR A 12 18.02 0.63 20.88
N ALA A 13 18.68 1.14 21.92
CA ALA A 13 19.48 0.31 22.83
C ALA A 13 18.63 -0.47 23.86
N LEU A 14 17.41 0.01 24.19
CA LEU A 14 16.54 -0.66 25.17
C LEU A 14 15.78 -1.86 24.60
N LEU A 15 15.47 -1.85 23.31
CA LEU A 15 14.78 -2.97 22.65
C LEU A 15 15.73 -4.12 22.28
N ALA A 16 16.99 -3.81 21.96
CA ALA A 16 17.99 -4.82 21.64
C ALA A 16 18.48 -5.55 22.91
N SER A 17 18.55 -4.88 24.05
CA SER A 17 18.99 -5.51 25.31
C SER A 17 17.94 -6.42 25.95
N THR A 18 16.65 -6.16 25.71
CA THR A 18 15.55 -7.00 26.23
C THR A 18 15.37 -8.29 25.42
N PHE A 19 15.73 -8.30 24.13
CA PHE A 19 15.65 -9.49 23.30
C PHE A 19 16.84 -10.45 23.51
N PHE A 20 18.02 -9.95 23.87
CA PHE A 20 19.18 -10.82 24.15
C PHE A 20 19.10 -11.47 25.54
N SER A 21 18.35 -10.91 26.49
CA SER A 21 18.20 -11.50 27.85
C SER A 21 17.12 -12.61 27.90
N LEU A 22 16.22 -12.70 26.93
CA LEU A 22 15.24 -13.79 26.83
C LEU A 22 15.79 -15.04 26.08
N GLY A 23 16.85 -14.89 25.30
CA GLY A 23 17.54 -16.00 24.63
C GLY A 23 18.45 -16.86 25.56
N GLY A 24 18.73 -16.38 26.76
CA GLY A 24 19.66 -17.02 27.72
C GLY A 24 19.02 -17.99 28.71
N ILE A 25 17.70 -18.13 28.75
CA ILE A 25 17.02 -18.94 29.79
C ILE A 25 16.54 -20.31 29.26
N PHE A 26 16.65 -20.60 27.99
CA PHE A 26 16.14 -21.86 27.39
C PHE A 26 17.21 -22.90 27.01
N SER A 27 18.46 -22.77 27.42
CA SER A 27 19.53 -23.64 26.92
C SER A 27 20.15 -24.62 27.92
N ALA A 28 19.63 -24.80 29.12
CA ALA A 28 20.31 -25.67 30.10
C ALA A 28 19.53 -26.86 30.68
N GLU A 29 18.23 -26.92 30.58
CA GLU A 29 17.47 -28.03 31.25
C GLU A 29 16.72 -29.02 30.30
N ALA A 30 16.70 -28.80 29.00
CA ALA A 30 16.03 -29.70 28.05
C ALA A 30 16.94 -30.84 27.49
N ALA A 31 18.24 -30.79 27.74
CA ALA A 31 19.18 -31.78 27.19
C ALA A 31 19.31 -33.08 28.02
N ASP A 32 18.94 -33.05 29.31
CA ASP A 32 19.14 -34.23 30.20
C ASP A 32 17.92 -35.18 30.26
N ALA A 33 16.75 -34.80 29.74
CA ALA A 33 15.57 -35.67 29.79
C ALA A 33 15.43 -36.62 28.59
N VAL A 34 16.18 -36.41 27.48
CA VAL A 34 16.10 -37.25 26.26
C VAL A 34 17.07 -38.43 26.28
N TYR A 35 18.09 -38.44 27.17
CA TYR A 35 19.10 -39.50 27.18
C TYR A 35 18.83 -40.68 28.14
N LYS A 36 17.74 -40.61 28.92
CA LYS A 36 17.39 -41.72 29.88
C LYS A 36 16.29 -42.66 29.43
N ASN A 37 15.73 -42.54 28.25
CA ASN A 37 14.64 -43.40 27.76
C ASN A 37 15.00 -44.29 26.57
N LYS A 38 16.31 -44.59 26.36
CA LYS A 38 16.78 -45.45 25.25
C LYS A 38 17.40 -46.77 25.66
N THR A 39 17.19 -47.22 26.92
CA THR A 39 17.69 -48.52 27.39
C THR A 39 16.69 -49.30 28.21
N ALA A 40 15.44 -49.45 27.72
CA ALA A 40 14.48 -50.41 28.27
C ALA A 40 13.41 -50.78 27.24
N SER A 41 13.73 -51.60 26.26
CA SER A 41 12.80 -52.43 25.53
C SER A 41 13.51 -53.35 24.52
N GLU A 42 14.39 -54.22 25.01
CA GLU A 42 14.61 -55.52 24.39
C GLU A 42 14.26 -56.51 25.46
N ASP A 43 13.14 -57.12 25.25
CA ASP A 43 12.66 -58.44 25.67
C ASP A 43 11.12 -58.42 25.86
N VAL A 44 10.40 -58.98 24.93
CA VAL A 44 9.24 -59.87 25.14
C VAL A 44 8.69 -60.34 23.78
N ALA A 45 9.04 -61.56 23.43
CA ALA A 45 8.24 -62.66 22.89
C ALA A 45 7.27 -62.39 21.72
N GLU A 46 7.55 -63.09 20.66
CA GLU A 46 6.68 -63.72 19.66
C GLU A 46 5.24 -64.03 20.14
N LYS A 47 4.25 -63.49 19.49
CA LYS A 47 2.91 -64.09 19.35
C LYS A 47 2.28 -63.74 18.01
N LYS A 48 2.16 -64.75 17.16
CA LYS A 48 1.24 -65.02 16.07
C LYS A 48 0.61 -63.87 15.29
N ALA A 49 0.91 -63.94 13.98
CA ALA A 49 0.32 -63.24 12.87
C ALA A 49 -1.23 -63.41 12.83
N ASP A 50 -1.92 -62.26 12.82
CA ASP A 50 -3.26 -62.12 12.26
C ASP A 50 -3.19 -61.19 11.04
N ASP A 51 -3.97 -61.56 10.07
CA ASP A 51 -4.14 -61.11 8.69
C ASP A 51 -3.63 -59.68 8.32
N PRO A 52 -2.66 -59.59 7.40
CA PRO A 52 -2.11 -58.29 6.96
C PRO A 52 -3.12 -57.32 6.33
N LYS A 53 -4.29 -57.81 5.93
CA LYS A 53 -5.32 -56.99 5.30
C LYS A 53 -6.17 -56.15 6.28
N GLU A 54 -6.32 -56.61 7.53
CA GLU A 54 -7.10 -55.88 8.56
C GLU A 54 -6.23 -54.82 9.23
N ALA A 55 -4.95 -55.08 9.46
CA ALA A 55 -4.00 -54.11 9.96
C ALA A 55 -3.74 -52.95 8.97
N ALA A 56 -3.66 -53.28 7.68
CA ALA A 56 -3.51 -52.27 6.60
C ALA A 56 -4.79 -51.41 6.46
N LYS A 57 -5.98 -51.98 6.70
CA LYS A 57 -7.24 -51.23 6.66
C LYS A 57 -7.42 -50.28 7.85
N LYS A 58 -6.96 -50.69 9.04
CA LYS A 58 -7.01 -49.90 10.28
C LYS A 58 -5.94 -48.77 10.21
N ALA A 59 -4.71 -49.06 9.77
CA ALA A 59 -3.66 -48.05 9.55
C ALA A 59 -4.01 -47.05 8.45
N SER A 60 -4.68 -47.51 7.36
CA SER A 60 -5.19 -46.62 6.30
C SER A 60 -6.36 -45.75 6.75
N LYS A 61 -7.20 -46.27 7.68
CA LYS A 61 -8.32 -45.49 8.25
C LYS A 61 -7.82 -44.45 9.26
N ASP A 62 -6.85 -44.83 10.09
CA ASP A 62 -6.22 -43.91 11.05
C ASP A 62 -5.34 -42.87 10.35
N GLN A 63 -4.59 -43.27 9.29
CA GLN A 63 -3.86 -42.29 8.44
C GLN A 63 -4.80 -41.34 7.68
N LYS A 64 -5.95 -41.85 7.16
CA LYS A 64 -6.93 -40.94 6.53
C LYS A 64 -7.63 -40.03 7.54
N THR A 65 -7.85 -40.49 8.76
CA THR A 65 -8.43 -39.65 9.83
C THR A 65 -7.41 -38.62 10.33
N ILE A 66 -6.14 -38.99 10.51
CA ILE A 66 -5.05 -38.09 10.90
C ILE A 66 -4.75 -37.10 9.76
N VAL A 67 -4.74 -37.54 8.51
CA VAL A 67 -4.55 -36.64 7.34
C VAL A 67 -5.75 -35.69 7.17
N ASN A 68 -6.99 -36.15 7.43
CA ASN A 68 -8.18 -35.29 7.37
C ASN A 68 -8.28 -34.31 8.56
N VAL A 69 -7.84 -34.70 9.76
CA VAL A 69 -7.76 -33.75 10.91
C VAL A 69 -6.59 -32.81 10.75
N ALA A 70 -5.43 -33.31 10.30
CA ALA A 70 -4.27 -32.45 9.99
C ALA A 70 -4.51 -31.55 8.80
N SER A 71 -5.30 -31.96 7.78
CA SER A 71 -5.66 -31.09 6.65
C SER A 71 -6.72 -30.03 7.04
N ARG A 72 -7.67 -30.35 7.93
CA ARG A 72 -8.66 -29.37 8.40
C ARG A 72 -8.07 -28.36 9.38
N SER A 73 -7.22 -28.76 10.31
CA SER A 73 -6.48 -27.83 11.17
C SER A 73 -5.43 -27.04 10.39
N ALA A 74 -4.80 -27.64 9.37
CA ALA A 74 -3.92 -26.94 8.45
C ALA A 74 -4.68 -25.93 7.55
N GLU A 75 -5.95 -26.15 7.24
CA GLU A 75 -6.76 -25.21 6.44
C GLU A 75 -7.13 -23.93 7.20
N HIS A 76 -7.30 -23.97 8.50
CA HIS A 76 -7.58 -22.79 9.34
C HIS A 76 -6.30 -22.08 9.85
N ILE A 77 -5.22 -22.81 10.06
CA ILE A 77 -3.89 -22.23 10.38
C ILE A 77 -3.27 -21.62 9.13
N LEU A 78 -3.75 -21.93 7.95
CA LEU A 78 -3.17 -21.64 6.65
C LEU A 78 -3.84 -20.52 5.85
N VAL A 79 -4.40 -19.55 6.47
CA VAL A 79 -4.01 -18.19 6.12
C VAL A 79 -2.47 -18.05 6.29
N LYS A 80 -1.83 -19.06 6.88
CA LYS A 80 -0.48 -19.25 7.32
C LYS A 80 0.43 -19.98 6.36
N ALA A 81 0.47 -19.93 5.16
CA ALA A 81 1.39 -20.67 4.30
C ALA A 81 0.77 -21.86 3.55
N ARG A 82 -0.44 -21.74 3.03
CA ARG A 82 -0.60 -22.33 1.72
C ARG A 82 0.54 -21.74 0.89
N ARG A 83 1.35 -22.60 0.29
CA ARG A 83 2.12 -22.22 -0.88
C ARG A 83 1.13 -21.48 -1.77
N TRP A 84 1.09 -20.16 -1.65
CA TRP A 84 0.45 -19.30 -2.65
C TRP A 84 1.08 -19.78 -3.92
N ASP A 85 0.31 -20.46 -4.76
CA ASP A 85 0.81 -21.35 -5.80
C ASP A 85 2.03 -20.72 -6.47
N ARG A 86 3.23 -21.20 -6.12
CA ARG A 86 4.45 -20.76 -6.77
C ARG A 86 4.23 -20.99 -8.27
N GLY A 87 4.08 -19.89 -9.02
CA GLY A 87 3.74 -19.94 -10.44
C GLY A 87 2.31 -19.58 -10.81
N SER A 88 1.40 -19.28 -9.86
CA SER A 88 0.03 -18.88 -10.15
C SER A 88 -0.16 -17.37 -10.21
N TYR A 89 -0.99 -16.90 -11.15
CA TYR A 89 -1.43 -15.51 -11.27
C TYR A 89 -2.75 -15.24 -10.53
N THR A 90 -3.28 -16.21 -9.78
CA THR A 90 -4.52 -16.06 -9.02
C THR A 90 -4.41 -16.68 -7.63
N ALA A 91 -5.31 -16.29 -6.73
CA ALA A 91 -5.46 -16.85 -5.39
C ALA A 91 -6.75 -17.68 -5.29
N SER A 92 -6.76 -18.68 -4.41
CA SER A 92 -7.93 -19.53 -4.17
C SER A 92 -8.98 -18.87 -3.28
N GLU A 93 -8.56 -18.02 -2.33
CA GLU A 93 -9.44 -17.43 -1.31
C GLU A 93 -8.95 -16.05 -0.83
N THR A 94 -9.84 -15.32 -0.16
CA THR A 94 -9.57 -14.03 0.49
C THR A 94 -10.41 -13.87 1.75
N SER A 95 -9.89 -13.22 2.78
CA SER A 95 -10.64 -12.72 3.93
C SER A 95 -10.75 -11.20 3.96
N ALA A 96 -10.16 -10.52 3.00
CA ALA A 96 -9.99 -9.07 2.98
C ALA A 96 -11.31 -8.28 2.87
N SER A 97 -12.39 -8.91 2.39
CA SER A 97 -13.71 -8.27 2.26
C SER A 97 -14.58 -8.40 3.49
N THR A 98 -14.70 -9.63 4.03
CA THR A 98 -15.70 -9.99 5.05
C THR A 98 -15.11 -10.43 6.39
N GLY A 99 -13.78 -10.64 6.46
CA GLY A 99 -13.14 -11.30 7.60
C GLY A 99 -13.27 -12.83 7.59
N LEU A 100 -14.10 -13.39 6.70
CA LEU A 100 -14.26 -14.82 6.51
C LEU A 100 -13.39 -15.32 5.34
N PRO A 101 -12.74 -16.48 5.45
CA PRO A 101 -11.96 -17.08 4.36
C PRO A 101 -12.91 -17.62 3.28
N LEU A 102 -13.21 -16.81 2.27
CA LEU A 102 -14.08 -17.15 1.16
C LEU A 102 -13.28 -17.27 -0.13
N SER A 103 -13.69 -18.17 -1.02
CA SER A 103 -13.15 -18.18 -2.38
C SER A 103 -13.45 -16.85 -3.09
N LEU A 104 -12.64 -16.47 -4.09
CA LEU A 104 -12.90 -15.25 -4.86
C LEU A 104 -14.30 -15.26 -5.49
N ARG A 105 -14.83 -16.45 -5.85
CA ARG A 105 -16.17 -16.64 -6.39
C ARG A 105 -17.28 -16.41 -5.36
N GLU A 106 -17.07 -16.83 -4.09
CA GLU A 106 -18.03 -16.67 -3.00
C GLU A 106 -18.00 -15.28 -2.34
N THR A 107 -17.01 -14.46 -2.66
CA THR A 107 -16.88 -13.10 -2.11
C THR A 107 -17.74 -12.12 -2.91
N PRO A 108 -18.80 -11.50 -2.33
CA PRO A 108 -19.72 -10.62 -3.08
C PRO A 108 -19.19 -9.19 -3.24
N GLN A 109 -17.92 -9.06 -3.55
CA GLN A 109 -17.23 -7.81 -3.93
C GLN A 109 -16.14 -8.11 -4.95
N THR A 110 -15.78 -7.10 -5.74
CA THR A 110 -14.63 -7.20 -6.64
C THR A 110 -13.33 -7.20 -5.82
N VAL A 111 -12.59 -8.31 -5.91
CA VAL A 111 -11.28 -8.48 -5.27
C VAL A 111 -10.26 -8.87 -6.33
N THR A 112 -9.18 -8.10 -6.41
CA THR A 112 -8.01 -8.39 -7.26
C THR A 112 -6.86 -8.83 -6.35
N VAL A 113 -6.18 -9.94 -6.68
CA VAL A 113 -5.02 -10.43 -5.93
C VAL A 113 -3.79 -10.38 -6.82
N MET A 114 -2.86 -9.50 -6.47
CA MET A 114 -1.52 -9.44 -7.07
C MET A 114 -0.64 -10.46 -6.35
N THR A 115 -0.39 -11.61 -7.00
CA THR A 115 0.41 -12.68 -6.40
C THR A 115 1.91 -12.41 -6.52
N ARG A 116 2.73 -13.09 -5.73
CA ARG A 116 4.20 -13.00 -5.84
C ARG A 116 4.69 -13.29 -7.26
N GLN A 117 4.07 -14.27 -7.95
CA GLN A 117 4.47 -14.63 -9.32
C GLN A 117 4.24 -13.50 -10.33
N VAL A 118 3.11 -12.79 -10.24
CA VAL A 118 2.86 -11.60 -11.08
C VAL A 118 3.92 -10.53 -10.80
N MET A 119 4.19 -10.25 -9.50
CA MET A 119 5.18 -9.27 -9.10
C MET A 119 6.59 -9.63 -9.60
N ASP A 120 6.94 -10.90 -9.52
CA ASP A 120 8.24 -11.40 -9.96
C ASP A 120 8.43 -11.34 -11.49
N ASP A 121 7.42 -11.74 -12.26
CA ASP A 121 7.47 -11.74 -13.71
C ASP A 121 7.48 -10.32 -14.30
N GLN A 122 6.78 -9.38 -13.65
CA GLN A 122 6.71 -7.98 -14.09
C GLN A 122 7.75 -7.07 -13.42
N GLN A 123 8.61 -7.64 -12.55
CA GLN A 123 9.62 -6.89 -11.78
C GLN A 123 9.03 -5.74 -10.95
N ILE A 124 7.88 -6.00 -10.33
CA ILE A 124 7.18 -5.08 -9.45
C ILE A 124 7.91 -5.03 -8.11
N ASN A 125 8.44 -3.85 -7.75
CA ASN A 125 9.33 -3.68 -6.60
C ASN A 125 8.74 -2.83 -5.50
N THR A 126 7.84 -1.92 -5.86
CA THR A 126 7.23 -0.95 -4.94
C THR A 126 5.71 -1.06 -4.93
N LEU A 127 5.08 -0.50 -3.91
CA LEU A 127 3.63 -0.37 -3.89
C LEU A 127 3.11 0.47 -5.07
N ASP A 128 3.86 1.50 -5.51
CA ASP A 128 3.53 2.28 -6.71
C ASP A 128 3.43 1.39 -7.96
N ASP A 129 4.38 0.45 -8.13
CA ASP A 129 4.36 -0.49 -9.26
C ASP A 129 3.15 -1.43 -9.20
N VAL A 130 2.82 -1.97 -8.00
CA VAL A 130 1.63 -2.82 -7.78
C VAL A 130 0.38 -2.08 -8.22
N LEU A 131 0.16 -0.87 -7.69
CA LEU A 131 -1.08 -0.13 -7.90
C LEU A 131 -1.21 0.39 -9.33
N ASN A 132 -0.10 0.76 -9.98
CA ASN A 132 -0.07 1.12 -11.41
C ASN A 132 -0.37 -0.07 -12.34
N THR A 133 -0.11 -1.30 -11.89
CA THR A 133 -0.37 -2.52 -12.66
C THR A 133 -1.74 -3.11 -12.33
N THR A 134 -2.37 -2.69 -11.24
CA THR A 134 -3.67 -3.21 -10.79
C THR A 134 -4.81 -2.70 -11.67
N PRO A 135 -5.71 -3.58 -12.14
CA PRO A 135 -6.94 -3.18 -12.81
C PRO A 135 -7.81 -2.24 -11.95
N GLY A 136 -8.42 -1.22 -12.57
CA GLY A 136 -9.35 -0.30 -11.90
C GLY A 136 -8.70 0.64 -10.89
N VAL A 137 -7.37 0.72 -10.86
CA VAL A 137 -6.62 1.68 -10.05
C VAL A 137 -5.87 2.64 -10.95
N THR A 138 -5.96 3.93 -10.63
CA THR A 138 -5.20 5.01 -11.26
C THR A 138 -4.29 5.67 -10.25
N SER A 139 -3.21 6.27 -10.70
CA SER A 139 -2.30 7.02 -9.85
C SER A 139 -1.94 8.35 -10.47
N TYR A 140 -1.71 9.34 -9.64
CA TYR A 140 -1.07 10.58 -10.04
C TYR A 140 -0.02 11.00 -9.00
N ALA A 141 1.15 11.35 -9.50
CA ALA A 141 2.26 11.79 -8.66
C ALA A 141 2.12 13.28 -8.39
N ASN A 142 2.08 13.71 -7.13
CA ASN A 142 2.06 15.12 -6.76
C ASN A 142 3.44 15.77 -6.93
N ASP A 143 4.48 14.96 -6.83
CA ASP A 143 5.88 15.32 -7.07
C ASP A 143 6.74 14.07 -7.25
N ASN A 144 8.05 14.22 -7.36
CA ASN A 144 8.99 13.11 -7.34
C ASN A 144 9.65 12.90 -5.96
N ALA A 145 9.20 13.59 -4.91
CA ALA A 145 9.58 13.32 -3.52
C ALA A 145 8.83 12.12 -2.91
N GLY A 146 8.12 11.34 -3.73
CA GLY A 146 7.42 10.11 -3.31
C GLY A 146 5.96 10.31 -2.89
N ARG A 147 5.36 11.47 -3.18
CA ARG A 147 3.94 11.70 -2.94
C ARG A 147 3.11 11.27 -4.14
N THR A 148 2.47 10.11 -4.04
CA THR A 148 1.56 9.61 -5.07
C THR A 148 0.19 9.36 -4.46
N THR A 149 -0.85 9.87 -5.11
CA THR A 149 -2.25 9.57 -4.77
C THR A 149 -2.75 8.46 -5.68
N TYR A 150 -3.43 7.49 -5.10
CA TYR A 150 -4.07 6.39 -5.82
C TYR A 150 -5.57 6.53 -5.74
N ARG A 151 -6.25 6.20 -6.83
CA ARG A 151 -7.71 6.30 -6.92
C ARG A 151 -8.30 5.01 -7.47
N ALA A 152 -9.49 4.69 -6.99
CA ALA A 152 -10.30 3.62 -7.53
C ALA A 152 -11.76 4.06 -7.55
N ARG A 153 -12.46 3.75 -8.62
CA ARG A 153 -13.89 4.08 -8.76
C ARG A 153 -14.23 5.55 -8.48
N GLY A 154 -13.31 6.49 -8.80
CA GLY A 154 -13.51 7.92 -8.67
C GLY A 154 -13.19 8.51 -7.30
N PHE A 155 -12.63 7.74 -6.37
CA PHE A 155 -12.30 8.18 -5.01
C PHE A 155 -10.86 7.85 -4.64
N ASP A 156 -10.27 8.64 -3.75
CA ASP A 156 -8.91 8.41 -3.26
C ASP A 156 -8.85 7.16 -2.37
N ILE A 157 -7.81 6.36 -2.55
CA ILE A 157 -7.53 5.20 -1.71
C ILE A 157 -6.81 5.68 -0.46
N THR A 158 -7.48 5.54 0.69
CA THR A 158 -6.97 5.96 2.00
C THR A 158 -6.77 4.79 2.96
N ASN A 159 -7.25 3.58 2.59
CA ASN A 159 -7.20 2.40 3.42
C ASN A 159 -6.10 1.43 2.98
N TYR A 160 -5.05 1.31 3.79
CA TYR A 160 -3.93 0.39 3.60
C TYR A 160 -3.76 -0.47 4.84
N LYS A 161 -3.54 -1.78 4.64
CA LYS A 161 -3.40 -2.74 5.73
C LYS A 161 -2.23 -3.69 5.48
N ILE A 162 -1.50 -4.02 6.54
CA ILE A 162 -0.52 -5.10 6.56
C ILE A 162 -1.01 -6.16 7.54
N ASP A 163 -1.18 -7.41 7.08
CA ASP A 163 -1.69 -8.54 7.86
C ASP A 163 -3.03 -8.26 8.59
N GLY A 164 -3.87 -7.38 8.00
CA GLY A 164 -5.15 -6.95 8.53
C GLY A 164 -5.10 -5.66 9.37
N MET A 165 -3.93 -5.18 9.78
CA MET A 165 -3.75 -3.99 10.61
C MET A 165 -3.54 -2.74 9.77
N GLN A 166 -4.16 -1.63 10.21
CA GLN A 166 -4.14 -0.35 9.47
C GLN A 166 -2.76 0.29 9.50
N ILE A 167 -2.30 0.79 8.35
CA ILE A 167 -1.10 1.63 8.23
C ILE A 167 -1.44 2.96 7.58
N ASP A 168 -0.57 3.96 7.73
CA ASP A 168 -0.60 5.15 6.91
C ASP A 168 0.34 4.96 5.71
N ALA A 169 -0.23 4.95 4.52
CA ALA A 169 0.48 4.99 3.26
C ALA A 169 -0.02 6.18 2.41
N SER A 170 -0.49 7.23 3.08
CA SER A 170 -1.02 8.43 2.43
C SER A 170 0.04 9.14 1.58
N SER A 171 -0.43 9.96 0.65
CA SER A 171 0.41 10.80 -0.22
C SER A 171 1.04 12.00 0.50
N ASN A 172 0.94 12.10 1.82
CA ASN A 172 1.51 13.20 2.59
C ASN A 172 3.02 13.09 2.69
N ILE A 173 3.71 14.23 2.73
CA ILE A 173 5.16 14.26 2.97
C ILE A 173 5.53 13.83 4.39
N SER A 174 4.55 13.77 5.28
CA SER A 174 4.65 13.37 6.68
C SER A 174 4.49 11.87 6.93
N GLY A 175 4.08 11.09 5.91
CA GLY A 175 3.89 9.65 6.06
C GLY A 175 5.21 8.87 6.08
N GLY A 176 5.13 7.58 6.44
CA GLY A 176 6.21 6.61 6.33
C GLY A 176 6.64 6.39 4.85
N VAL A 177 7.19 5.24 4.54
CA VAL A 177 7.70 4.94 3.17
C VAL A 177 6.63 4.98 2.07
N GLY A 178 5.34 4.89 2.42
CA GLY A 178 4.20 5.15 1.54
C GLY A 178 4.26 4.38 0.21
N SER A 179 4.19 5.11 -0.91
CA SER A 179 4.26 4.55 -2.26
C SER A 179 5.55 3.77 -2.57
N SER A 180 6.62 4.04 -1.82
CA SER A 180 7.94 3.40 -1.97
C SER A 180 8.08 2.08 -1.20
N MET A 181 7.03 1.61 -0.48
CA MET A 181 7.06 0.34 0.27
C MET A 181 7.61 -0.79 -0.58
N ASN A 182 8.52 -1.55 0.00
CA ASN A 182 9.28 -2.59 -0.70
C ASN A 182 8.49 -3.89 -0.81
N MET A 183 8.09 -4.25 -2.02
CA MET A 183 7.26 -5.45 -2.26
C MET A 183 8.02 -6.77 -2.08
N ASP A 184 9.34 -6.78 -1.93
CA ASP A 184 10.06 -8.02 -1.59
C ASP A 184 9.71 -8.55 -0.20
N LEU A 185 9.18 -7.71 0.69
CA LEU A 185 8.80 -8.10 2.04
C LEU A 185 7.43 -8.79 2.12
N TYR A 186 6.68 -8.82 0.99
CA TYR A 186 5.29 -9.27 0.93
C TYR A 186 5.10 -10.43 -0.05
N ASP A 187 4.22 -11.39 0.31
CA ASP A 187 3.85 -12.52 -0.54
C ASP A 187 2.75 -12.18 -1.54
N ASN A 188 1.83 -11.29 -1.18
CA ASN A 188 0.77 -10.82 -2.07
C ASN A 188 0.22 -9.45 -1.64
N VAL A 189 -0.49 -8.82 -2.58
CA VAL A 189 -1.28 -7.61 -2.33
C VAL A 189 -2.70 -7.85 -2.85
N GLN A 190 -3.69 -7.61 -2.00
CA GLN A 190 -5.10 -7.77 -2.33
C GLN A 190 -5.79 -6.41 -2.35
N ILE A 191 -6.55 -6.15 -3.39
CA ILE A 191 -7.26 -4.90 -3.59
C ILE A 191 -8.77 -5.20 -3.59
N VAL A 192 -9.47 -4.77 -2.53
CA VAL A 192 -10.93 -4.88 -2.40
C VAL A 192 -11.54 -3.56 -2.83
N ARG A 193 -12.25 -3.54 -3.97
CA ARG A 193 -12.84 -2.32 -4.52
C ARG A 193 -14.21 -2.00 -3.93
N GLY A 194 -14.54 -0.71 -3.84
CA GLY A 194 -15.75 -0.19 -3.22
C GLY A 194 -15.57 0.11 -1.74
N ALA A 195 -16.68 0.42 -1.05
CA ALA A 195 -16.69 0.68 0.38
C ALA A 195 -16.34 -0.60 1.17
N ASN A 196 -15.37 -0.54 2.08
CA ASN A 196 -14.99 -1.65 2.95
C ASN A 196 -14.90 -1.23 4.42
N GLY A 197 -15.96 -0.58 4.92
CA GLY A 197 -16.04 -0.10 6.29
C GLY A 197 -16.19 -1.21 7.34
N LEU A 198 -16.62 -2.43 6.94
CA LEU A 198 -16.76 -3.57 7.86
C LEU A 198 -15.44 -3.88 8.59
N LEU A 199 -14.34 -3.96 7.88
CA LEU A 199 -13.02 -4.25 8.46
C LEU A 199 -12.16 -3.00 8.62
N GLY A 200 -12.36 -1.95 7.79
CA GLY A 200 -11.55 -0.73 7.74
C GLY A 200 -12.03 0.39 8.68
N GLY A 201 -13.33 0.49 8.89
CA GLY A 201 -13.96 1.59 9.63
C GLY A 201 -14.07 2.86 8.79
N THR A 202 -13.00 3.67 8.73
CA THR A 202 -12.99 4.97 8.06
C THR A 202 -12.36 4.91 6.65
N GLY A 203 -12.79 5.80 5.77
CA GLY A 203 -12.28 6.00 4.40
C GLY A 203 -13.35 6.35 3.38
N ASP A 204 -12.98 6.34 2.11
CA ASP A 204 -13.85 6.61 0.96
C ASP A 204 -14.31 5.31 0.27
N PRO A 205 -15.38 5.34 -0.55
CA PRO A 205 -15.87 4.17 -1.27
C PRO A 205 -15.00 3.83 -2.50
N SER A 206 -13.69 3.80 -2.33
CA SER A 206 -12.65 3.61 -3.34
C SER A 206 -12.17 2.16 -3.42
N ALA A 207 -11.20 1.83 -2.60
CA ALA A 207 -10.66 0.51 -2.37
C ALA A 207 -9.96 0.41 -1.02
N THR A 208 -9.72 -0.82 -0.56
CA THR A 208 -8.81 -1.13 0.54
C THR A 208 -7.69 -2.02 0.03
N ILE A 209 -6.45 -1.67 0.35
CA ILE A 209 -5.24 -2.39 -0.03
C ILE A 209 -4.79 -3.25 1.15
N TYR A 210 -4.72 -4.56 0.95
CA TYR A 210 -4.20 -5.51 1.94
C TYR A 210 -2.89 -6.09 1.46
N MET A 211 -1.83 -5.94 2.24
CA MET A 211 -0.52 -6.52 2.00
C MET A 211 -0.26 -7.62 3.01
N GLN A 212 0.18 -8.77 2.53
CA GLN A 212 0.53 -9.89 3.38
C GLN A 212 2.05 -10.08 3.41
N ARG A 213 2.64 -9.99 4.60
CA ARG A 213 4.08 -10.21 4.80
C ARG A 213 4.47 -11.64 4.46
N LYS A 214 5.71 -11.80 4.02
CA LYS A 214 6.34 -13.12 3.86
C LYS A 214 6.42 -13.83 5.20
N ALA A 215 5.74 -14.99 5.30
CA ALA A 215 5.69 -15.79 6.51
C ALA A 215 6.76 -16.90 6.50
N PRO A 216 7.29 -17.32 7.68
CA PRO A 216 8.19 -18.46 7.82
C PRO A 216 7.51 -19.77 7.41
N GLN A 217 8.22 -20.62 6.66
CA GLN A 217 7.76 -21.93 6.19
C GLN A 217 8.50 -23.05 6.90
N ARG A 218 7.95 -24.27 6.88
CA ARG A 218 8.56 -25.43 7.56
C ARG A 218 9.80 -25.98 6.85
N ASP A 219 9.86 -25.81 5.54
CA ASP A 219 10.95 -26.29 4.72
C ASP A 219 12.01 -25.19 4.54
N PHE A 220 13.27 -25.58 4.44
CA PHE A 220 14.35 -24.66 4.06
C PHE A 220 14.14 -24.16 2.63
N ALA A 221 14.31 -22.86 2.42
CA ALA A 221 14.32 -22.24 1.10
C ALA A 221 15.21 -21.00 1.10
N ALA A 222 15.99 -20.82 0.05
CA ALA A 222 16.79 -19.62 -0.14
C ALA A 222 16.55 -19.07 -1.54
N ASN A 223 16.29 -17.77 -1.65
CA ASN A 223 16.14 -17.08 -2.92
C ASN A 223 17.06 -15.86 -2.93
N GLY A 224 17.72 -15.63 -4.05
CA GLY A 224 18.56 -14.46 -4.28
C GLY A 224 18.23 -13.81 -5.61
N LEU A 225 18.37 -12.51 -5.70
CA LEU A 225 18.18 -11.75 -6.92
C LEU A 225 19.28 -10.70 -7.06
N LEU A 226 19.86 -10.63 -8.25
CA LEU A 226 20.68 -9.51 -8.71
C LEU A 226 20.05 -8.96 -9.99
N ARG A 227 19.77 -7.65 -10.02
CA ARG A 227 19.29 -6.96 -11.21
C ARG A 227 20.14 -5.74 -11.53
N LEU A 228 20.39 -5.58 -12.82
CA LEU A 228 21.07 -4.46 -13.41
C LEU A 228 20.16 -3.83 -14.47
N GLY A 229 20.11 -2.51 -14.52
CA GLY A 229 19.21 -1.80 -15.44
C GLY A 229 19.77 -0.47 -15.94
N ASN A 230 18.92 0.26 -16.67
CA ASN A 230 19.22 1.63 -17.08
C ASN A 230 19.45 2.53 -15.86
N TRP A 231 20.15 3.64 -16.11
CA TRP A 231 20.42 4.66 -15.09
C TRP A 231 21.13 4.10 -13.85
N ASN A 232 22.13 3.26 -14.07
CA ASN A 232 22.93 2.64 -13.02
C ASN A 232 22.09 1.87 -11.99
N GLU A 233 20.96 1.27 -12.41
CA GLU A 233 20.15 0.45 -11.52
C GLU A 233 20.94 -0.77 -11.05
N HIS A 234 21.09 -0.88 -9.73
CA HIS A 234 21.66 -2.02 -9.03
C HIS A 234 20.67 -2.46 -7.95
N ARG A 235 20.20 -3.70 -8.05
CA ARG A 235 19.29 -4.24 -7.06
C ARG A 235 19.76 -5.61 -6.60
N VAL A 236 19.74 -5.81 -5.29
CA VAL A 236 20.07 -7.09 -4.65
C VAL A 236 18.92 -7.46 -3.69
N MET A 237 18.48 -8.72 -3.72
CA MET A 237 17.54 -9.26 -2.75
C MET A 237 18.01 -10.64 -2.28
N ALA A 238 17.87 -10.91 -0.99
CA ALA A 238 18.04 -12.21 -0.37
C ALA A 238 16.81 -12.54 0.48
N ASP A 239 16.28 -13.76 0.32
CA ASP A 239 15.12 -14.26 1.05
C ASP A 239 15.44 -15.66 1.55
N LEU A 240 15.73 -15.78 2.84
CA LEU A 240 16.13 -17.01 3.50
C LEU A 240 15.02 -17.47 4.43
N ASN A 241 14.45 -18.62 4.18
CA ASN A 241 13.53 -19.31 5.06
C ASN A 241 14.24 -20.51 5.70
N THR A 242 14.27 -20.57 7.02
CA THR A 242 14.96 -21.66 7.73
C THR A 242 14.13 -22.19 8.90
N PRO A 243 13.87 -23.52 8.93
CA PRO A 243 13.44 -24.17 10.16
C PRO A 243 14.56 -24.13 11.19
N LEU A 244 14.23 -23.78 12.43
CA LEU A 244 15.18 -23.69 13.54
C LEU A 244 15.25 -24.98 14.37
N ASN A 245 14.33 -25.93 14.08
CA ASN A 245 14.35 -27.29 14.63
C ASN A 245 13.95 -28.33 13.56
N HIS A 246 14.22 -29.60 13.80
CA HIS A 246 13.98 -30.71 12.86
C HIS A 246 12.48 -30.89 12.50
N SER A 247 11.57 -30.56 13.40
CA SER A 247 10.13 -30.67 13.16
C SER A 247 9.55 -29.50 12.34
N GLY A 248 10.32 -28.40 12.13
CA GLY A 248 9.84 -27.18 11.52
C GLY A 248 8.77 -26.45 12.35
N THR A 249 8.62 -26.82 13.63
CA THR A 249 7.67 -26.12 14.54
C THR A 249 8.19 -24.75 14.98
N ILE A 250 9.52 -24.56 15.03
CA ILE A 250 10.16 -23.25 15.21
C ILE A 250 10.85 -22.92 13.91
N ARG A 251 10.52 -21.78 13.31
CA ARG A 251 10.98 -21.38 11.99
C ARG A 251 11.15 -19.88 11.88
N SER A 252 12.02 -19.46 10.99
CA SER A 252 12.29 -18.06 10.71
C SER A 252 12.39 -17.78 9.23
N ARG A 253 12.16 -16.54 8.85
CA ARG A 253 12.36 -16.02 7.51
C ARG A 253 13.03 -14.66 7.60
N TYR A 254 14.08 -14.48 6.83
CA TYR A 254 14.82 -13.23 6.71
C TYR A 254 14.75 -12.77 5.26
N VAL A 255 14.33 -11.54 5.06
CA VAL A 255 14.35 -10.91 3.74
C VAL A 255 15.16 -9.63 3.83
N PHE A 256 16.09 -9.47 2.91
CA PHE A 256 16.85 -8.23 2.72
C PHE A 256 16.75 -7.79 1.27
N SER A 257 16.61 -6.51 1.03
CA SER A 257 16.55 -5.93 -0.31
C SER A 257 17.21 -4.56 -0.28
N TRP A 258 18.05 -4.32 -1.27
CA TRP A 258 18.69 -3.05 -1.53
C TRP A 258 18.53 -2.71 -3.01
N ASP A 259 18.13 -1.46 -3.30
CA ASP A 259 17.89 -0.92 -4.63
C ASP A 259 18.50 0.47 -4.70
N ASP A 260 19.43 0.67 -5.64
CA ASP A 260 20.19 1.88 -5.85
C ASP A 260 20.15 2.23 -7.34
N THR A 261 19.62 3.42 -7.67
CA THR A 261 19.37 3.78 -9.05
C THR A 261 19.37 5.29 -9.25
N ASP A 262 19.99 5.75 -10.31
CA ASP A 262 19.67 7.06 -10.87
C ASP A 262 18.28 6.99 -11.51
N THR A 263 17.69 8.12 -11.84
CA THR A 263 16.46 8.15 -12.62
C THR A 263 16.71 8.77 -14.01
N PHE A 264 15.68 8.77 -14.84
CA PHE A 264 15.77 9.45 -16.15
C PHE A 264 15.82 10.98 -16.02
N ARG A 265 15.55 11.53 -14.83
CA ARG A 265 15.68 12.97 -14.54
C ARG A 265 17.10 13.27 -14.07
N VAL A 266 17.66 14.36 -14.58
CA VAL A 266 19.02 14.78 -14.21
C VAL A 266 19.10 15.04 -12.70
N ARG A 267 20.21 14.67 -12.07
CA ARG A 267 20.48 14.86 -10.62
C ARG A 267 19.51 14.15 -9.68
N GLU A 268 18.69 13.22 -10.16
CA GLU A 268 17.81 12.45 -9.29
C GLU A 268 18.35 11.05 -9.08
N HIS A 269 18.53 10.69 -7.81
CA HIS A 269 19.04 9.40 -7.36
C HIS A 269 18.14 8.84 -6.26
N VAL A 270 17.84 7.55 -6.32
CA VAL A 270 16.95 6.89 -5.35
C VAL A 270 17.64 5.66 -4.77
N ASN A 271 17.73 5.63 -3.44
CA ASN A 271 18.20 4.48 -2.69
C ASN A 271 17.07 3.93 -1.82
N ARG A 272 16.85 2.60 -1.85
CA ARG A 272 15.84 1.90 -1.03
C ARG A 272 16.46 0.71 -0.32
N ILE A 273 16.08 0.54 0.94
CA ILE A 273 16.45 -0.61 1.75
C ILE A 273 15.17 -1.20 2.34
N GLY A 274 15.04 -2.52 2.31
CA GLY A 274 14.00 -3.27 2.99
C GLY A 274 14.61 -4.45 3.74
N ALA A 275 14.17 -4.68 4.98
CA ALA A 275 14.57 -5.81 5.78
C ALA A 275 13.37 -6.35 6.58
N LEU A 276 13.23 -7.67 6.64
CA LEU A 276 12.23 -8.38 7.43
C LEU A 276 12.91 -9.54 8.14
N ALA A 277 12.69 -9.63 9.46
CA ALA A 277 12.96 -10.82 10.26
C ALA A 277 11.64 -11.28 10.87
N ASN A 278 11.17 -12.45 10.46
CA ASN A 278 9.89 -13.02 10.87
C ASN A 278 10.10 -14.40 11.49
N PHE A 279 9.50 -14.65 12.65
CA PHE A 279 9.62 -15.87 13.41
C PHE A 279 8.23 -16.47 13.64
N ALA A 280 8.14 -17.80 13.60
CA ALA A 280 6.92 -18.51 13.98
C ALA A 280 7.27 -19.73 14.84
N ALA A 281 6.48 -19.94 15.89
CA ALA A 281 6.57 -21.07 16.78
C ALA A 281 5.21 -21.72 16.95
N ASP A 282 5.09 -23.01 16.59
CA ASP A 282 3.94 -23.84 16.92
C ASP A 282 4.15 -24.31 18.36
N ILE A 283 3.57 -23.59 19.34
CA ILE A 283 3.69 -23.85 20.79
C ILE A 283 2.98 -25.17 21.12
N SER A 284 1.87 -25.44 20.45
CA SER A 284 1.14 -26.69 20.51
C SER A 284 0.59 -27.04 19.12
N ALA A 285 -0.13 -28.17 19.00
CA ALA A 285 -0.83 -28.50 17.75
C ALA A 285 -1.96 -27.50 17.40
N ARG A 286 -2.34 -26.63 18.34
CA ARG A 286 -3.44 -25.66 18.19
C ARG A 286 -3.00 -24.22 18.36
N ASP A 287 -1.77 -23.98 18.81
CA ASP A 287 -1.27 -22.66 19.18
C ASP A 287 -0.08 -22.31 18.33
N THR A 288 -0.14 -21.19 17.65
CA THR A 288 0.99 -20.63 16.92
C THR A 288 1.24 -19.19 17.34
N LEU A 289 2.47 -18.87 17.66
CA LEU A 289 2.97 -17.52 17.89
C LEU A 289 3.79 -17.09 16.67
N ASN A 290 3.47 -15.94 16.10
CA ASN A 290 4.25 -15.30 15.03
C ASN A 290 4.64 -13.90 15.46
N PHE A 291 5.94 -13.55 15.36
CA PHE A 291 6.43 -12.22 15.70
C PHE A 291 7.61 -11.85 14.82
N GLY A 292 7.83 -10.56 14.68
CA GLY A 292 8.92 -10.10 13.83
C GLY A 292 9.13 -8.60 13.84
N PHE A 293 10.10 -8.23 13.03
CA PHE A 293 10.54 -6.85 12.84
C PHE A 293 10.76 -6.59 11.35
N GLN A 294 10.34 -5.40 10.89
CA GLN A 294 10.51 -4.92 9.54
C GLN A 294 11.13 -3.52 9.58
N TYR A 295 12.07 -3.27 8.69
CA TYR A 295 12.67 -1.96 8.45
C TYR A 295 12.60 -1.62 6.98
N GLU A 296 12.20 -0.40 6.67
CA GLU A 296 12.23 0.15 5.32
C GLU A 296 12.81 1.57 5.34
N ARG A 297 13.61 1.89 4.34
CA ARG A 297 14.13 3.22 4.09
C ARG A 297 14.03 3.55 2.62
N THR A 298 13.66 4.80 2.33
CA THR A 298 13.76 5.39 0.99
C THR A 298 14.42 6.75 1.12
N GLN A 299 15.48 6.98 0.33
CA GLN A 299 16.11 8.27 0.15
C GLN A 299 16.00 8.65 -1.32
N ASN A 300 15.55 9.86 -1.60
CA ASN A 300 15.46 10.43 -2.93
C ASN A 300 16.23 11.75 -2.94
N ASP A 301 17.42 11.75 -3.54
CA ASP A 301 18.24 12.93 -3.76
C ASP A 301 17.87 13.56 -5.10
N GLY A 302 17.92 14.87 -5.22
CA GLY A 302 17.36 15.60 -6.36
C GLY A 302 15.83 15.60 -6.40
N ALA A 303 15.18 15.33 -5.25
CA ALA A 303 13.73 15.34 -5.12
C ALA A 303 13.16 16.74 -5.32
N SER A 304 12.10 16.86 -6.12
CA SER A 304 11.35 18.11 -6.28
C SER A 304 10.11 18.10 -5.38
N TRP A 305 9.62 19.30 -5.06
CA TRP A 305 8.40 19.51 -4.31
C TRP A 305 7.37 20.27 -5.16
N GLY A 306 6.18 19.72 -5.30
CA GLY A 306 5.15 20.24 -6.20
C GLY A 306 5.46 19.94 -7.66
N SER A 307 4.89 20.70 -8.58
CA SER A 307 5.08 20.50 -10.03
C SER A 307 6.54 20.53 -10.43
N ASN A 308 6.97 19.57 -11.23
CA ASN A 308 8.38 19.48 -11.63
C ASN A 308 8.73 20.50 -12.69
N VAL A 309 8.01 20.54 -13.82
CA VAL A 309 8.27 21.50 -14.90
C VAL A 309 7.00 22.25 -15.27
N PRO A 310 7.06 23.55 -15.53
CA PRO A 310 5.89 24.31 -15.94
C PRO A 310 5.38 23.84 -17.31
N ILE A 311 4.06 23.85 -17.49
CA ILE A 311 3.40 23.49 -18.76
C ILE A 311 3.59 24.61 -19.77
N TRP A 312 3.54 25.85 -19.32
CA TRP A 312 3.63 27.04 -20.16
C TRP A 312 4.78 27.94 -19.76
N TYR A 313 5.34 28.67 -20.72
CA TYR A 313 6.15 29.86 -20.48
C TYR A 313 5.29 31.05 -20.05
N ALA A 314 5.91 32.11 -19.57
CA ALA A 314 5.22 33.32 -19.14
C ALA A 314 4.46 34.05 -20.28
N ASP A 315 4.80 33.79 -21.54
CA ASP A 315 4.11 34.29 -22.73
C ASP A 315 2.90 33.43 -23.15
N GLY A 316 2.66 32.30 -22.41
CA GLY A 316 1.57 31.36 -22.67
C GLY A 316 1.87 30.31 -23.73
N SER A 317 3.07 30.27 -24.28
CA SER A 317 3.52 29.20 -25.16
C SER A 317 3.86 27.94 -24.34
N THR A 318 3.73 26.75 -24.95
CA THR A 318 4.02 25.47 -24.28
C THR A 318 5.53 25.25 -24.14
N THR A 319 5.99 24.80 -22.98
CA THR A 319 7.44 24.65 -22.71
C THR A 319 8.07 23.51 -23.49
N ASN A 320 7.38 22.36 -23.66
CA ASN A 320 7.88 21.15 -24.33
C ASN A 320 9.31 20.75 -23.88
N LEU A 321 9.59 20.91 -22.58
CA LEU A 321 10.90 20.60 -22.02
C LEU A 321 11.21 19.11 -22.10
N PRO A 322 12.50 18.72 -22.19
CA PRO A 322 12.89 17.31 -22.12
C PRO A 322 12.33 16.61 -20.87
N ARG A 323 11.92 15.36 -21.01
CA ARG A 323 11.44 14.57 -19.85
C ARG A 323 12.50 14.36 -18.77
N SER A 324 13.77 14.54 -19.10
CA SER A 324 14.91 14.52 -18.15
C SER A 324 15.06 15.81 -17.33
N THR A 325 14.29 16.86 -17.61
CA THR A 325 14.35 18.11 -16.86
C THR A 325 13.99 17.88 -15.40
N ASN A 326 14.87 18.31 -14.50
CA ASN A 326 14.64 18.31 -13.06
C ASN A 326 14.88 19.71 -12.49
N PRO A 327 13.86 20.38 -11.95
CA PRO A 327 14.00 21.70 -11.36
C PRO A 327 14.51 21.68 -9.91
N ALA A 328 14.91 20.53 -9.38
CA ALA A 328 15.40 20.41 -8.02
C ALA A 328 16.85 20.95 -7.89
N ALA A 329 17.16 21.54 -6.74
CA ALA A 329 18.53 21.88 -6.38
C ALA A 329 19.36 20.61 -6.12
N ASP A 330 20.67 20.70 -6.27
CA ASP A 330 21.62 19.60 -6.10
C ASP A 330 21.64 19.02 -4.68
N TRP A 331 21.31 19.83 -3.67
CA TRP A 331 21.19 19.44 -2.28
C TRP A 331 19.78 18.98 -1.88
N SER A 332 18.83 18.98 -2.80
CA SER A 332 17.44 18.61 -2.51
C SER A 332 17.34 17.12 -2.16
N THR A 333 16.77 16.80 -1.02
CA THR A 333 16.64 15.40 -0.56
C THR A 333 15.34 15.17 0.22
N ALA A 334 14.75 14.00 0.05
CA ALA A 334 13.64 13.48 0.84
C ALA A 334 14.00 12.08 1.34
N THR A 335 14.05 11.91 2.66
CA THR A 335 14.34 10.61 3.29
C THR A 335 13.16 10.18 4.14
N ARG A 336 12.81 8.90 4.08
CA ARG A 336 11.80 8.26 4.92
C ARG A 336 12.34 6.97 5.48
N ASP A 337 12.18 6.80 6.79
CA ASP A 337 12.49 5.58 7.52
C ASP A 337 11.23 5.04 8.17
N GLN A 338 11.05 3.72 8.17
CA GLN A 338 9.92 3.07 8.83
C GLN A 338 10.38 1.79 9.53
N TYR A 339 10.04 1.67 10.79
CA TYR A 339 10.27 0.51 11.64
C TYR A 339 8.92 -0.08 12.04
N THR A 340 8.77 -1.39 11.93
CA THR A 340 7.54 -2.09 12.33
C THR A 340 7.89 -3.32 13.16
N ALA A 341 7.36 -3.39 14.37
CA ALA A 341 7.38 -4.59 15.20
C ALA A 341 5.96 -5.17 15.26
N PHE A 342 5.82 -6.49 15.19
CA PHE A 342 4.54 -7.16 15.23
C PHE A 342 4.59 -8.48 15.99
N ILE A 343 3.44 -8.85 16.57
CA ILE A 343 3.20 -10.13 17.20
C ILE A 343 1.78 -10.58 16.91
N ASN A 344 1.60 -11.84 16.54
CA ASN A 344 0.31 -12.47 16.30
C ASN A 344 0.27 -13.80 17.05
N TYR A 345 -0.85 -14.09 17.69
CA TYR A 345 -1.16 -15.35 18.29
C TYR A 345 -2.43 -15.91 17.66
N ASP A 346 -2.35 -17.17 17.28
CA ASP A 346 -3.45 -17.91 16.68
C ASP A 346 -3.75 -19.16 17.52
N HIS A 347 -5.05 -19.41 17.82
CA HIS A 347 -5.49 -20.58 18.55
C HIS A 347 -6.66 -21.28 17.84
N ASP A 348 -6.54 -22.59 17.64
CA ASP A 348 -7.57 -23.43 17.05
C ASP A 348 -8.35 -24.18 18.14
N PHE A 349 -9.63 -23.82 18.35
CA PHE A 349 -10.52 -24.54 19.25
C PHE A 349 -11.01 -25.86 18.63
N SER A 350 -11.39 -26.82 19.50
CA SER A 350 -11.81 -28.16 19.06
C SER A 350 -13.05 -28.20 18.16
N ALA A 351 -13.88 -27.16 18.21
CA ALA A 351 -15.13 -27.09 17.42
C ALA A 351 -14.97 -26.39 16.06
N GLY A 352 -13.73 -26.22 15.57
CA GLY A 352 -13.44 -25.52 14.30
C GLY A 352 -13.48 -24.00 14.42
N TRP A 353 -13.55 -23.46 15.62
CA TRP A 353 -13.39 -22.02 15.87
C TRP A 353 -11.92 -21.65 15.93
N HIS A 354 -11.60 -20.48 15.42
CA HIS A 354 -10.26 -19.93 15.35
C HIS A 354 -10.21 -18.55 16.00
N LEU A 355 -9.28 -18.34 16.93
CA LEU A 355 -8.99 -17.04 17.55
C LEU A 355 -7.70 -16.51 16.98
N LYS A 356 -7.72 -15.24 16.58
CA LYS A 356 -6.50 -14.49 16.27
C LYS A 356 -6.40 -13.25 17.15
N VAL A 357 -5.21 -13.03 17.71
CA VAL A 357 -4.85 -11.82 18.45
C VAL A 357 -3.60 -11.26 17.84
N GLY A 358 -3.65 -10.01 17.41
CA GLY A 358 -2.51 -9.33 16.77
C GLY A 358 -2.26 -7.96 17.37
N TYR A 359 -0.98 -7.60 17.47
CA TYR A 359 -0.51 -6.26 17.78
C TYR A 359 0.61 -5.87 16.84
N MET A 360 0.60 -4.62 16.39
CA MET A 360 1.62 -4.05 15.54
C MET A 360 1.91 -2.61 15.92
N ARG A 361 3.18 -2.30 16.11
CA ARG A 361 3.67 -0.94 16.28
C ARG A 361 4.51 -0.54 15.09
N THR A 362 4.14 0.57 14.45
CA THR A 362 4.90 1.20 13.36
C THR A 362 5.43 2.53 13.86
N GLN A 363 6.70 2.82 13.59
CA GLN A 363 7.32 4.10 13.81
C GLN A 363 7.96 4.57 12.52
N GLY A 364 7.64 5.79 12.09
CA GLY A 364 8.17 6.40 10.89
C GLY A 364 8.86 7.73 11.18
N SER A 365 9.77 8.12 10.32
CA SER A 365 10.31 9.47 10.26
C SER A 365 10.45 9.93 8.82
N SER A 366 10.24 11.22 8.60
CA SER A 366 10.42 11.85 7.29
C SER A 366 11.23 13.12 7.44
N TYR A 367 12.32 13.18 6.69
CA TYR A 367 13.18 14.34 6.58
C TYR A 367 13.12 14.87 5.14
N ASN A 368 12.68 16.10 4.97
CA ASN A 368 12.55 16.75 3.67
C ASN A 368 13.31 18.06 3.68
N ASN A 369 14.38 18.15 2.90
CA ASN A 369 15.11 19.38 2.64
C ASN A 369 15.09 19.61 1.13
N LEU A 370 14.13 20.40 0.65
CA LEU A 370 13.76 20.47 -0.75
C LEU A 370 13.98 21.87 -1.29
N GLY A 371 14.72 21.99 -2.39
CA GLY A 371 14.90 23.20 -3.17
C GLY A 371 14.41 23.00 -4.59
N VAL A 372 13.55 23.87 -5.10
CA VAL A 372 12.94 23.71 -6.42
C VAL A 372 12.90 25.05 -7.16
N ALA A 373 13.36 25.05 -8.39
CA ALA A 373 13.20 26.20 -9.28
C ALA A 373 11.71 26.36 -9.64
N LYS A 374 11.12 27.47 -9.23
CA LYS A 374 9.72 27.84 -9.55
C LYS A 374 9.69 29.27 -10.06
N VAL A 375 8.56 29.66 -10.63
CA VAL A 375 8.33 31.08 -10.92
C VAL A 375 7.84 31.78 -9.68
N ASN A 376 8.40 32.92 -9.38
CA ASN A 376 7.88 33.82 -8.37
C ASN A 376 6.79 34.69 -8.98
N ASN A 377 5.55 34.44 -8.62
CA ASN A 377 4.47 35.39 -8.86
C ASN A 377 4.31 36.27 -7.62
N ALA A 378 5.10 37.33 -7.52
CA ALA A 378 5.10 38.24 -6.40
C ALA A 378 3.76 38.95 -6.15
N SER A 379 2.86 38.95 -7.13
CA SER A 379 1.54 39.59 -7.05
C SER A 379 0.41 38.71 -6.52
N ARG A 380 0.65 37.43 -6.35
CA ARG A 380 -0.31 36.45 -5.78
C ARG A 380 0.42 35.56 -4.82
N ASN A 381 -0.11 35.30 -3.66
CA ASN A 381 0.29 34.25 -2.74
C ASN A 381 0.14 32.84 -3.36
N SER A 382 0.15 32.73 -4.68
CA SER A 382 -0.04 31.51 -5.43
C SER A 382 1.28 31.03 -6.03
N TYR A 383 1.55 29.80 -5.89
CA TYR A 383 2.72 29.03 -6.28
C TYR A 383 2.80 28.76 -7.80
N GLY A 384 2.31 29.66 -8.63
CA GLY A 384 2.31 29.53 -10.09
C GLY A 384 3.72 29.60 -10.69
N GLY A 385 4.03 28.65 -11.56
CA GLY A 385 5.38 28.44 -12.06
C GLY A 385 5.54 28.66 -13.56
N PHE A 386 5.78 29.90 -14.01
CA PHE A 386 6.08 30.19 -15.42
C PHE A 386 7.49 30.72 -15.58
N TRP A 387 8.30 30.07 -16.41
CA TRP A 387 9.63 30.50 -16.80
C TRP A 387 9.57 31.31 -18.08
N ASN A 388 10.56 32.18 -18.33
CA ASN A 388 10.70 32.88 -19.60
C ASN A 388 11.51 32.02 -20.57
N GLN A 389 11.24 32.16 -21.87
CA GLN A 389 12.01 31.48 -22.91
C GLN A 389 13.48 31.91 -22.98
N ASP A 390 13.82 33.11 -22.51
CA ASP A 390 15.18 33.66 -22.47
C ASP A 390 16.05 33.11 -21.31
N GLY A 391 15.52 32.20 -20.53
CA GLY A 391 16.20 31.60 -19.39
C GLY A 391 15.92 32.28 -18.05
N THR A 392 15.25 33.42 -18.04
CA THR A 392 14.96 34.19 -16.82
C THR A 392 13.64 33.77 -16.20
N GLY A 393 13.28 34.34 -15.06
CA GLY A 393 11.97 34.17 -14.41
C GLY A 393 11.85 32.97 -13.49
N ALA A 394 12.89 32.17 -13.35
CA ALA A 394 12.91 31.09 -12.36
C ALA A 394 13.46 31.57 -11.02
N TYR A 395 12.90 31.07 -9.94
CA TYR A 395 13.30 31.41 -8.57
C TYR A 395 13.37 30.13 -7.73
N LEU A 396 14.33 30.04 -6.83
CA LEU A 396 14.41 28.94 -5.90
C LEU A 396 13.32 29.08 -4.84
N ASN A 397 12.55 28.02 -4.64
CA ASN A 397 11.65 27.82 -3.52
C ASN A 397 12.21 26.69 -2.65
N ALA A 398 12.45 26.95 -1.37
CA ALA A 398 12.98 25.97 -0.44
C ALA A 398 11.97 25.61 0.64
N LEU A 399 11.95 24.33 1.02
CA LEU A 399 11.15 23.77 2.09
C LEU A 399 12.03 22.88 2.97
N HIS A 400 11.99 23.10 4.28
CA HIS A 400 12.48 22.16 5.26
C HIS A 400 11.32 21.68 6.14
N ALA A 401 11.15 20.34 6.24
CA ALA A 401 10.08 19.75 7.01
C ALA A 401 10.52 18.40 7.58
N GLU A 402 10.29 18.20 8.87
CA GLU A 402 10.56 16.95 9.56
C GLU A 402 9.29 16.48 10.27
N TYR A 403 9.08 15.15 10.18
CA TYR A 403 7.93 14.49 10.78
C TYR A 403 8.38 13.21 11.45
N GLU A 404 7.69 12.87 12.54
CA GLU A 404 7.78 11.56 13.19
C GLU A 404 6.35 11.04 13.39
N ASP A 405 6.10 9.79 13.04
CA ASP A 405 4.84 9.13 13.29
C ASP A 405 5.04 7.86 14.12
N ALA A 406 4.06 7.55 14.97
CA ALA A 406 4.02 6.34 15.75
C ALA A 406 2.58 5.82 15.78
N ARG A 407 2.37 4.60 15.32
CA ARG A 407 1.06 3.97 15.28
C ARG A 407 1.08 2.63 16.00
N ASP A 408 0.17 2.48 16.94
CA ASP A 408 -0.13 1.24 17.63
C ASP A 408 -1.44 0.66 17.10
N ASN A 409 -1.42 -0.59 16.66
CA ASN A 409 -2.60 -1.31 16.17
C ASN A 409 -2.85 -2.55 17.03
N ALA A 410 -4.12 -2.87 17.23
CA ALA A 410 -4.55 -4.13 17.80
C ALA A 410 -5.72 -4.71 16.98
N ASP A 411 -5.74 -6.03 16.81
CA ASP A 411 -6.82 -6.79 16.21
C ASP A 411 -7.04 -8.06 17.01
N VAL A 412 -8.29 -8.30 17.40
CA VAL A 412 -8.72 -9.54 18.05
C VAL A 412 -9.99 -10.01 17.36
N HIS A 413 -9.96 -11.21 16.81
CA HIS A 413 -11.17 -11.78 16.25
C HIS A 413 -11.25 -13.28 16.46
N VAL A 414 -12.48 -13.76 16.53
CA VAL A 414 -12.81 -15.18 16.58
C VAL A 414 -13.76 -15.52 15.43
N SER A 415 -13.47 -16.58 14.70
CA SER A 415 -14.27 -17.03 13.57
C SER A 415 -14.48 -18.54 13.63
N GLY A 416 -15.63 -19.02 13.12
CA GLY A 416 -15.87 -20.44 13.12
C GLY A 416 -17.24 -20.83 12.56
N PRO A 417 -17.46 -22.15 12.42
CA PRO A 417 -18.71 -22.72 11.93
C PRO A 417 -19.79 -22.76 13.00
N VAL A 418 -21.03 -22.55 12.58
CA VAL A 418 -22.22 -22.81 13.37
C VAL A 418 -23.21 -23.63 12.53
N HIS A 419 -23.90 -24.59 13.16
CA HIS A 419 -24.82 -25.48 12.48
C HIS A 419 -26.24 -25.17 12.92
N PHE A 420 -27.10 -24.73 12.00
CA PHE A 420 -28.52 -24.57 12.23
C PHE A 420 -29.29 -24.69 10.89
N LEU A 421 -30.58 -24.97 10.94
CA LEU A 421 -31.44 -25.19 9.77
C LEU A 421 -30.87 -26.21 8.76
N GLY A 422 -30.12 -27.20 9.23
CA GLY A 422 -29.55 -28.27 8.40
C GLY A 422 -28.34 -27.85 7.54
N HIS A 423 -27.81 -26.67 7.75
CA HIS A 423 -26.64 -26.13 7.04
C HIS A 423 -25.52 -25.69 7.99
N GLU A 424 -24.29 -25.73 7.50
CA GLU A 424 -23.15 -25.11 8.17
C GLU A 424 -23.05 -23.65 7.73
N HIS A 425 -23.00 -22.75 8.69
CA HIS A 425 -22.82 -21.33 8.52
C HIS A 425 -21.46 -20.91 9.11
N GLN A 426 -20.95 -19.76 8.72
CA GLN A 426 -19.68 -19.23 9.24
C GLN A 426 -19.92 -17.87 9.86
N LEU A 427 -19.35 -17.64 11.03
CA LEU A 427 -19.43 -16.38 11.76
C LEU A 427 -18.04 -15.84 12.07
N VAL A 428 -17.92 -14.52 12.16
CA VAL A 428 -16.77 -13.83 12.73
C VAL A 428 -17.24 -12.70 13.64
N PHE A 429 -16.57 -12.57 14.78
CA PHE A 429 -16.71 -11.46 15.72
C PHE A 429 -15.33 -10.89 15.98
N GLY A 430 -15.19 -9.58 15.91
CA GLY A 430 -13.88 -8.97 16.10
C GLY A 430 -13.95 -7.57 16.68
N PHE A 431 -12.81 -7.16 17.19
CA PHE A 431 -12.53 -5.80 17.63
C PHE A 431 -11.16 -5.43 17.10
N ASN A 432 -11.06 -4.28 16.47
CA ASN A 432 -9.76 -3.73 16.06
C ASN A 432 -9.74 -2.22 16.20
N GLY A 433 -8.52 -1.69 16.22
CA GLY A 433 -8.33 -0.25 16.25
C GLY A 433 -6.87 0.15 16.24
N TYR A 434 -6.67 1.46 16.18
CA TYR A 434 -5.33 2.05 16.24
C TYR A 434 -5.32 3.37 17.02
N ASN A 435 -4.15 3.70 17.57
CA ASN A 435 -3.76 5.01 18.05
C ASN A 435 -2.58 5.47 17.20
N ASP A 436 -2.68 6.64 16.61
CA ASP A 436 -1.71 7.24 15.70
C ASP A 436 -1.29 8.60 16.25
N GLU A 437 0.01 8.83 16.33
CA GLU A 437 0.62 10.08 16.79
C GLU A 437 1.56 10.61 15.72
N LEU A 438 1.18 11.71 15.06
CA LEU A 438 2.01 12.41 14.08
C LEU A 438 2.58 13.67 14.70
N THR A 439 3.90 13.70 14.87
CA THR A 439 4.66 14.89 15.28
C THR A 439 5.12 15.65 14.06
N THR A 440 4.76 16.93 13.96
CA THR A 440 5.24 17.87 12.95
C THR A 440 6.14 18.89 13.62
N TYR A 441 7.38 19.01 13.15
CA TYR A 441 8.31 20.03 13.62
C TYR A 441 8.19 21.30 12.79
N THR A 442 8.00 22.43 13.48
CA THR A 442 8.00 23.76 12.88
C THR A 442 9.35 24.40 13.11
N PHE A 443 9.96 24.93 12.05
CA PHE A 443 11.27 25.52 12.11
C PHE A 443 11.19 27.04 12.18
N SER A 444 12.02 27.67 13.02
CA SER A 444 12.16 29.12 13.06
C SER A 444 12.82 29.59 11.79
N LYS A 445 12.47 30.81 11.37
CA LYS A 445 13.27 31.56 10.41
C LYS A 445 14.72 31.52 10.87
N ALA A 446 15.65 31.15 10.04
CA ALA A 446 17.07 31.18 10.38
C ALA A 446 17.43 32.61 10.77
N LEU A 447 17.66 32.82 12.06
CA LEU A 447 18.04 34.10 12.61
C LEU A 447 19.56 34.14 12.69
N GLY A 448 20.24 34.51 11.69
CA GLY A 448 21.66 34.69 11.77
C GLY A 448 22.25 34.91 10.41
N ASN A 449 22.84 36.06 10.20
CA ASN A 449 23.74 36.46 9.12
C ASN A 449 23.47 35.82 7.74
N CYS A 450 22.23 35.61 7.40
CA CYS A 450 21.78 35.19 6.10
C CYS A 450 21.75 36.44 5.22
N SER A 451 22.91 36.95 4.83
CA SER A 451 23.02 38.07 3.89
C SER A 451 23.36 37.49 2.53
N ILE A 452 22.39 37.34 1.68
CA ILE A 452 22.60 37.21 0.24
C ILE A 452 22.50 38.63 -0.31
N ALA A 453 23.57 39.10 -0.95
CA ALA A 453 23.61 40.45 -1.50
C ALA A 453 22.41 40.68 -2.46
N GLY A 454 21.64 41.73 -2.21
CA GLY A 454 20.50 42.09 -3.04
C GLY A 454 19.17 41.38 -2.67
N VAL A 455 19.13 40.51 -1.68
CA VAL A 455 17.91 39.82 -1.24
C VAL A 455 17.52 40.25 0.17
N ASN A 456 16.20 40.49 0.40
CA ASN A 456 15.73 40.82 1.72
C ASN A 456 16.07 39.67 2.71
N PRO A 457 16.85 39.90 3.78
CA PRO A 457 17.25 38.86 4.73
C PRO A 457 16.07 38.09 5.34
N TYR A 458 14.91 38.68 5.43
CA TYR A 458 13.68 38.07 5.91
C TYR A 458 13.13 36.97 4.96
N SER A 459 13.31 37.15 3.65
CA SER A 459 12.81 36.17 2.67
C SER A 459 13.79 35.04 2.44
N ALA A 460 15.09 35.28 2.55
CA ALA A 460 16.16 34.31 2.33
C ALA A 460 16.30 33.26 3.44
N CYS A 461 15.81 33.59 4.64
CA CYS A 461 16.02 32.78 5.86
C CYS A 461 14.73 32.20 6.44
N GLN A 462 13.68 32.14 5.66
CA GLN A 462 12.44 31.44 6.04
C GLN A 462 12.59 29.96 5.67
N TYR A 463 11.93 29.07 6.44
CA TYR A 463 11.84 27.63 6.09
C TYR A 463 11.18 27.38 4.71
N ARG A 464 10.50 28.41 4.19
CA ARG A 464 10.11 28.57 2.79
C ARG A 464 10.78 29.83 2.26
N ALA A 465 11.97 29.69 1.72
CA ALA A 465 12.56 30.77 0.96
C ALA A 465 11.89 30.80 -0.40
N THR A 466 11.06 31.82 -0.62
CA THR A 466 10.44 32.08 -1.93
C THR A 466 11.07 33.31 -2.53
N GLY A 467 11.41 33.26 -3.82
CA GLY A 467 11.84 34.42 -4.56
C GLY A 467 13.33 34.66 -4.65
N LEU A 468 14.18 33.63 -4.43
CA LEU A 468 15.61 33.71 -4.74
C LEU A 468 15.80 33.49 -6.26
N PRO A 469 16.33 34.49 -7.01
CA PRO A 469 16.43 34.38 -8.45
C PRO A 469 17.45 33.33 -8.88
N ILE A 470 17.15 32.64 -9.97
CA ILE A 470 18.05 31.80 -10.74
C ILE A 470 18.33 32.55 -12.01
N ASP A 471 19.59 32.91 -12.24
CA ASP A 471 20.00 33.80 -13.33
C ASP A 471 19.55 33.25 -14.69
N ASN A 472 19.77 31.96 -14.92
CA ASN A 472 19.32 31.30 -16.14
C ASN A 472 18.97 29.84 -15.87
N TRP A 473 17.66 29.49 -15.91
CA TRP A 473 17.16 28.14 -15.66
C TRP A 473 17.60 27.12 -16.74
N GLN A 474 17.91 27.58 -17.97
CA GLN A 474 18.31 26.69 -19.06
C GLN A 474 19.71 26.11 -18.85
N THR A 475 20.59 26.85 -18.21
CA THR A 475 21.97 26.47 -17.92
C THR A 475 22.22 26.15 -16.46
N TRP A 476 21.16 26.25 -15.62
CA TRP A 476 21.27 25.99 -14.20
C TRP A 476 21.56 24.51 -13.91
N ASP A 477 22.65 24.25 -13.23
CA ASP A 477 23.14 22.93 -12.88
C ASP A 477 22.56 22.38 -11.57
N GLY A 478 21.66 23.10 -10.90
CA GLY A 478 21.10 22.76 -9.59
C GLY A 478 21.84 23.41 -8.42
N SER A 479 23.01 24.00 -8.64
CA SER A 479 23.77 24.62 -7.57
C SER A 479 23.06 25.86 -7.03
N TYR A 480 22.86 25.87 -5.71
CA TYR A 480 22.31 27.00 -4.97
C TYR A 480 22.70 26.87 -3.50
N PRO A 481 22.89 28.00 -2.76
CA PRO A 481 23.18 27.93 -1.34
C PRO A 481 22.13 27.08 -0.56
N ASN A 482 22.60 26.12 0.20
CA ASN A 482 21.74 25.27 1.04
C ASN A 482 21.40 26.00 2.34
N PHE A 483 20.10 26.07 2.66
CA PHE A 483 19.57 26.74 3.84
C PHE A 483 19.34 25.79 5.04
N SER A 484 20.10 24.72 5.14
CA SER A 484 19.92 23.62 6.12
C SER A 484 20.19 23.99 7.60
N THR A 485 20.44 25.26 7.94
CA THR A 485 20.65 25.68 9.35
C THR A 485 19.33 26.08 10.04
N TYR A 486 18.34 25.22 9.98
CA TYR A 486 17.07 25.44 10.64
C TYR A 486 17.13 25.05 12.12
N ARG A 487 16.43 25.81 12.99
CA ARG A 487 16.24 25.46 14.40
C ARG A 487 14.78 25.16 14.64
N ILE A 488 14.50 24.13 15.41
CA ILE A 488 13.12 23.80 15.85
C ILE A 488 12.57 25.00 16.61
N HIS A 489 11.44 25.51 16.15
CA HIS A 489 10.71 26.63 16.78
C HIS A 489 9.54 26.14 17.63
N ALA A 490 8.81 25.15 17.12
CA ALA A 490 7.67 24.55 17.79
C ALA A 490 7.44 23.14 17.25
N ARG A 491 6.65 22.37 17.95
CA ARG A 491 6.12 21.11 17.42
C ARG A 491 4.63 21.02 17.63
N GLN A 492 3.99 20.30 16.75
CA GLN A 492 2.59 19.94 16.81
C GLN A 492 2.48 18.43 16.87
N ILE A 493 1.62 17.89 17.71
CA ILE A 493 1.32 16.46 17.77
C ILE A 493 -0.16 16.30 17.43
N ASP A 494 -0.42 15.63 16.30
CA ASP A 494 -1.73 15.20 15.89
C ASP A 494 -1.96 13.76 16.36
N VAL A 495 -2.99 13.55 17.18
CA VAL A 495 -3.35 12.21 17.66
C VAL A 495 -4.67 11.81 17.05
N THR A 496 -4.69 10.62 16.42
CA THR A 496 -5.89 10.02 15.86
C THR A 496 -6.13 8.65 16.45
N ARG A 497 -7.34 8.41 16.95
CA ARG A 497 -7.78 7.12 17.49
C ARG A 497 -8.99 6.63 16.70
N ASN A 498 -8.94 5.42 16.23
CA ASN A 498 -10.07 4.76 15.59
C ASN A 498 -10.14 3.32 16.08
N TYR A 499 -11.28 2.94 16.64
CA TYR A 499 -11.52 1.58 17.11
C TYR A 499 -12.97 1.18 16.86
N GLY A 500 -13.22 -0.11 16.74
CA GLY A 500 -14.58 -0.60 16.53
C GLY A 500 -14.71 -2.12 16.67
N ALA A 501 -15.92 -2.52 17.07
CA ALA A 501 -16.34 -3.91 17.06
C ALA A 501 -17.08 -4.22 15.76
N TYR A 502 -16.83 -5.39 15.22
CA TYR A 502 -17.48 -5.87 13.99
C TYR A 502 -17.93 -7.30 14.09
N THR A 503 -18.92 -7.62 13.31
CA THR A 503 -19.39 -8.99 13.12
C THR A 503 -19.77 -9.20 11.67
N SER A 504 -19.54 -10.39 11.16
CA SER A 504 -20.12 -10.84 9.90
C SER A 504 -20.44 -12.32 9.94
N GLY A 505 -21.38 -12.75 9.09
CA GLY A 505 -21.75 -14.16 8.97
C GLY A 505 -22.11 -14.51 7.54
N ARG A 506 -21.68 -15.71 7.10
CA ARG A 506 -22.14 -16.33 5.86
C ARG A 506 -23.20 -17.37 6.20
N PHE A 507 -24.42 -17.13 5.76
CA PHE A 507 -25.59 -17.98 5.99
C PHE A 507 -25.93 -18.72 4.70
N VAL A 508 -25.81 -20.03 4.69
CA VAL A 508 -26.25 -20.89 3.59
C VAL A 508 -27.76 -21.08 3.70
N LEU A 509 -28.50 -20.45 2.78
CA LEU A 509 -29.98 -20.46 2.79
C LEU A 509 -30.56 -21.66 2.03
N ALA A 510 -29.86 -22.10 0.98
CA ALA A 510 -30.20 -23.23 0.14
C ALA A 510 -28.94 -23.70 -0.62
N LYS A 511 -29.06 -24.83 -1.31
CA LYS A 511 -27.94 -25.30 -2.16
C LYS A 511 -27.55 -24.25 -3.19
N GLY A 512 -26.30 -23.77 -3.09
CA GLY A 512 -25.75 -22.74 -3.95
C GLY A 512 -26.18 -21.31 -3.62
N LEU A 513 -27.03 -21.06 -2.61
CA LEU A 513 -27.47 -19.72 -2.21
C LEU A 513 -26.91 -19.38 -0.83
N SER A 514 -26.10 -18.34 -0.77
CA SER A 514 -25.50 -17.82 0.47
C SER A 514 -25.83 -16.35 0.65
N LEU A 515 -26.18 -15.97 1.88
CA LEU A 515 -26.36 -14.59 2.33
C LEU A 515 -25.20 -14.22 3.26
N ILE A 516 -24.54 -13.10 3.03
CA ILE A 516 -23.50 -12.57 3.91
C ILE A 516 -24.06 -11.30 4.54
N LEU A 517 -24.08 -11.23 5.85
CA LEU A 517 -24.51 -10.05 6.61
C LEU A 517 -23.40 -9.65 7.57
N GLY A 518 -23.23 -8.35 7.76
CA GLY A 518 -22.24 -7.85 8.71
C GLY A 518 -22.50 -6.41 9.09
N GLY A 519 -21.77 -5.95 10.09
CA GLY A 519 -21.81 -4.58 10.54
C GLY A 519 -20.65 -4.29 11.47
N ARG A 520 -20.24 -3.01 11.47
CA ARG A 520 -19.23 -2.47 12.38
C ARG A 520 -19.77 -1.24 13.08
N MET A 521 -19.52 -1.18 14.38
CA MET A 521 -19.74 0.02 15.20
C MET A 521 -18.37 0.64 15.50
N SER A 522 -18.14 1.86 15.04
CA SER A 522 -16.84 2.55 15.17
C SER A 522 -16.92 3.81 16.00
N SER A 523 -15.79 4.12 16.67
CA SER A 523 -15.55 5.41 17.33
C SER A 523 -14.25 6.00 16.81
N TYR A 524 -14.29 7.32 16.54
CA TYR A 524 -13.18 8.11 16.05
C TYR A 524 -12.97 9.33 16.92
N GLN A 525 -11.69 9.60 17.24
CA GLN A 525 -11.28 10.80 17.96
C GLN A 525 -10.01 11.34 17.33
N ALA A 526 -9.95 12.66 17.17
CA ALA A 526 -8.72 13.34 16.78
C ALA A 526 -8.55 14.62 17.59
N TYR A 527 -7.31 14.89 17.99
CA TYR A 527 -6.94 16.12 18.65
C TYR A 527 -5.52 16.53 18.28
N ARG A 528 -5.22 17.81 18.45
CA ARG A 528 -3.94 18.42 18.12
C ARG A 528 -3.41 19.14 19.34
N GLY A 529 -2.18 18.77 19.76
CA GLY A 529 -1.44 19.44 20.82
C GLY A 529 -0.36 20.33 20.24
N PHE A 530 -0.18 21.51 20.82
CA PHE A 530 0.85 22.48 20.43
C PHE A 530 1.91 22.60 21.53
N TYR A 531 3.17 22.67 21.11
CA TYR A 531 4.33 22.82 22.00
C TYR A 531 5.23 23.95 21.51
N ASN A 532 5.67 24.80 22.42
CA ASN A 532 6.57 25.90 22.11
C ASN A 532 8.03 25.44 21.89
N LYS A 533 8.92 26.40 21.57
CA LYS A 533 10.35 26.14 21.34
C LYS A 533 11.09 25.51 22.53
N ALA A 534 10.58 25.68 23.74
CA ALA A 534 11.12 25.07 24.97
C ALA A 534 10.53 23.69 25.24
N ASN A 535 9.79 23.12 24.28
CA ASN A 535 9.07 21.87 24.37
C ASN A 535 8.00 21.83 25.48
N GLN A 536 7.47 22.98 25.84
CA GLN A 536 6.41 23.12 26.83
C GLN A 536 5.06 23.13 26.10
N TYR A 537 4.11 22.38 26.65
CA TYR A 537 2.74 22.37 26.14
C TYR A 537 2.14 23.77 26.19
N SER A 538 1.57 24.23 25.08
CA SER A 538 1.01 25.58 24.92
C SER A 538 -0.49 25.61 24.62
N GLY A 539 -1.10 24.44 24.42
CA GLY A 539 -2.54 24.32 24.20
C GLY A 539 -2.88 23.11 23.29
N SER A 540 -4.18 22.86 23.17
CA SER A 540 -4.71 21.84 22.24
C SER A 540 -5.98 22.31 21.55
N SER A 541 -6.27 21.72 20.39
CA SER A 541 -7.57 21.81 19.73
C SER A 541 -8.12 20.42 19.45
N SER A 542 -9.43 20.24 19.65
CA SER A 542 -10.11 19.03 19.15
C SER A 542 -10.25 19.16 17.63
N THR A 543 -9.80 18.15 16.89
CA THR A 543 -9.95 18.10 15.43
C THR A 543 -11.09 17.17 15.00
N GLY A 544 -11.83 16.61 15.96
CA GLY A 544 -13.08 15.91 15.73
C GLY A 544 -13.28 14.70 16.64
N GLN A 545 -14.56 14.39 16.91
CA GLN A 545 -14.99 13.19 17.61
C GLN A 545 -16.31 12.69 17.01
N GLN A 546 -16.34 11.41 16.64
CA GLN A 546 -17.55 10.75 16.17
C GLN A 546 -17.65 9.38 16.81
N ASN A 547 -18.74 9.12 17.52
CA ASN A 547 -18.95 7.88 18.26
C ASN A 547 -20.09 7.08 17.65
N ALA A 548 -20.03 5.75 17.80
CA ALA A 548 -21.07 4.81 17.44
C ALA A 548 -21.53 4.90 15.98
N VAL A 549 -20.59 5.12 15.04
CA VAL A 549 -20.91 5.13 13.60
C VAL A 549 -21.08 3.68 13.12
N LEU A 550 -22.31 3.36 12.68
CA LEU A 550 -22.64 2.06 12.14
C LEU A 550 -22.35 1.99 10.63
N THR A 551 -21.55 1.01 10.22
CA THR A 551 -21.27 0.69 8.82
C THR A 551 -21.78 -0.72 8.49
N PRO A 552 -22.99 -0.85 7.89
CA PRO A 552 -23.57 -2.15 7.53
C PRO A 552 -22.94 -2.71 6.26
N TYR A 553 -23.00 -4.05 6.18
CA TYR A 553 -22.59 -4.87 5.04
C TYR A 553 -23.68 -5.91 4.77
N ALA A 554 -24.07 -6.07 3.49
CA ALA A 554 -24.95 -7.12 3.04
C ALA A 554 -24.51 -7.61 1.65
N GLY A 555 -24.46 -8.93 1.46
CA GLY A 555 -24.13 -9.54 0.19
C GLY A 555 -24.88 -10.86 -0.01
N MET A 556 -25.22 -11.18 -1.24
CA MET A 556 -25.85 -12.43 -1.61
C MET A 556 -25.11 -13.03 -2.80
N VAL A 557 -24.88 -14.34 -2.75
CA VAL A 557 -24.22 -15.08 -3.83
C VAL A 557 -25.07 -16.28 -4.19
N TYR A 558 -25.34 -16.46 -5.47
CA TYR A 558 -26.06 -17.62 -5.99
C TYR A 558 -25.22 -18.35 -7.04
N ASP A 559 -24.83 -19.57 -6.72
CA ASP A 559 -24.11 -20.50 -7.58
C ASP A 559 -25.09 -21.17 -8.56
N PHE A 560 -25.31 -20.60 -9.73
CA PHE A 560 -26.21 -21.17 -10.72
C PHE A 560 -25.57 -22.29 -11.55
N THR A 561 -24.22 -22.41 -11.50
CA THR A 561 -23.47 -23.57 -11.99
C THR A 561 -22.35 -23.93 -10.99
N LYS A 562 -21.66 -25.05 -11.23
CA LYS A 562 -20.48 -25.43 -10.44
C LYS A 562 -19.29 -24.48 -10.57
N THR A 563 -19.27 -23.65 -11.62
CA THR A 563 -18.16 -22.77 -11.96
C THR A 563 -18.54 -21.31 -12.01
N MET A 564 -19.81 -20.95 -11.98
CA MET A 564 -20.28 -19.57 -12.12
C MET A 564 -21.30 -19.21 -11.03
N SER A 565 -21.20 -17.99 -10.55
CA SER A 565 -22.09 -17.38 -9.57
C SER A 565 -22.54 -16.00 -10.02
N ILE A 566 -23.76 -15.62 -9.65
CA ILE A 566 -24.23 -14.23 -9.65
C ILE A 566 -24.22 -13.70 -8.23
N TYR A 567 -23.91 -12.44 -8.06
CA TYR A 567 -23.91 -11.81 -6.73
C TYR A 567 -24.48 -10.40 -6.76
N GLY A 568 -24.89 -9.95 -5.57
CA GLY A 568 -25.22 -8.55 -5.30
C GLY A 568 -24.74 -8.17 -3.92
N SER A 569 -24.27 -6.92 -3.74
CA SER A 569 -23.84 -6.43 -2.43
C SER A 569 -24.15 -4.96 -2.20
N TYR A 570 -24.31 -4.64 -0.93
CA TYR A 570 -24.34 -3.29 -0.38
C TYR A 570 -23.27 -3.17 0.70
N THR A 571 -22.41 -2.19 0.58
CA THR A 571 -21.35 -1.92 1.54
C THR A 571 -21.28 -0.46 1.88
N ASN A 572 -20.81 -0.15 3.08
CA ASN A 572 -20.72 1.22 3.59
C ASN A 572 -19.35 1.48 4.19
N ILE A 573 -18.94 2.75 4.22
CA ILE A 573 -17.74 3.28 4.86
C ILE A 573 -18.01 4.73 5.26
N TYR A 574 -17.24 5.29 6.19
CA TYR A 574 -17.43 6.68 6.57
C TYR A 574 -16.10 7.43 6.68
N THR A 575 -16.17 8.75 6.42
CA THR A 575 -15.06 9.68 6.63
C THR A 575 -15.46 10.70 7.71
N PRO A 576 -14.70 10.82 8.82
CA PRO A 576 -14.99 11.76 9.88
C PRO A 576 -14.88 13.21 9.39
N GLN A 577 -15.83 14.07 9.83
CA GLN A 577 -15.81 15.52 9.57
C GLN A 577 -16.40 16.34 10.72
N SER A 578 -16.40 15.80 11.93
CA SER A 578 -17.00 16.45 13.12
C SER A 578 -16.26 17.71 13.61
N ASN A 579 -15.12 18.04 13.00
CA ASN A 579 -14.45 19.33 13.15
C ASN A 579 -15.12 20.46 12.36
N LEU A 580 -16.01 20.13 11.42
CA LEU A 580 -16.78 21.10 10.62
C LEU A 580 -18.16 21.27 11.24
N ARG A 581 -18.69 22.51 11.18
CA ARG A 581 -19.91 22.87 11.91
C ARG A 581 -20.93 23.51 10.99
N ASP A 582 -22.20 23.25 11.30
CA ASP A 582 -23.35 23.92 10.65
C ASP A 582 -23.63 25.32 11.25
N ALA A 583 -24.66 25.98 10.76
CA ALA A 583 -25.08 27.31 11.21
C ALA A 583 -25.49 27.34 12.70
N ASP A 584 -25.96 26.22 13.25
CA ASP A 584 -26.33 26.04 14.64
C ASP A 584 -25.12 25.67 15.54
N ASN A 585 -23.91 25.72 15.01
CA ASN A 585 -22.66 25.31 15.68
C ASN A 585 -22.64 23.82 16.07
N LYS A 586 -23.44 22.96 15.42
CA LYS A 586 -23.42 21.51 15.63
C LYS A 586 -22.37 20.86 14.74
N PRO A 587 -21.62 19.85 15.23
CA PRO A 587 -20.74 19.06 14.37
C PRO A 587 -21.52 18.38 13.24
N LEU A 588 -20.97 18.40 12.03
CA LEU A 588 -21.56 17.68 10.91
C LEU A 588 -21.49 16.15 11.13
N ASN A 589 -22.51 15.46 10.60
CA ASN A 589 -22.49 14.01 10.51
C ASN A 589 -21.33 13.55 9.63
N PRO A 590 -20.79 12.32 9.82
CA PRO A 590 -19.73 11.81 8.96
C PRO A 590 -20.17 11.75 7.48
N VAL A 591 -19.24 11.96 6.59
CA VAL A 591 -19.44 11.61 5.18
C VAL A 591 -19.68 10.11 5.09
N MET A 592 -20.77 9.70 4.44
CA MET A 592 -21.10 8.28 4.24
C MET A 592 -20.85 7.87 2.79
N GLY A 593 -19.89 6.96 2.60
CA GLY A 593 -19.63 6.33 1.32
C GLY A 593 -20.42 5.03 1.18
N LYS A 594 -21.33 4.94 0.20
CA LYS A 594 -22.18 3.77 -0.06
C LYS A 594 -21.80 3.16 -1.40
N SER A 595 -21.60 1.84 -1.44
CA SER A 595 -21.30 1.08 -2.65
C SER A 595 -22.35 0.01 -2.87
N TYR A 596 -22.94 0.00 -4.06
CA TYR A 596 -23.83 -1.05 -4.56
C TYR A 596 -23.11 -1.74 -5.71
N GLU A 597 -23.06 -3.06 -5.68
CA GLU A 597 -22.37 -3.85 -6.69
C GLU A 597 -23.19 -5.09 -7.04
N THR A 598 -23.26 -5.44 -8.32
CA THR A 598 -23.82 -6.71 -8.79
C THR A 598 -22.97 -7.23 -9.94
N GLY A 599 -22.94 -8.55 -10.12
CA GLY A 599 -22.08 -9.09 -11.16
C GLY A 599 -22.07 -10.60 -11.26
N LEU A 600 -21.20 -11.08 -12.11
CA LEU A 600 -20.94 -12.48 -12.37
C LEU A 600 -19.52 -12.84 -11.96
N LYS A 601 -19.34 -13.98 -11.34
CA LYS A 601 -18.01 -14.55 -11.01
C LYS A 601 -17.87 -15.95 -11.56
N GLY A 602 -16.67 -16.26 -12.05
CA GLY A 602 -16.33 -17.57 -12.59
C GLY A 602 -15.07 -18.13 -11.96
N ALA A 603 -15.05 -19.43 -11.68
CA ALA A 603 -13.88 -20.19 -11.28
C ALA A 603 -13.74 -21.43 -12.18
N PHE A 604 -12.83 -21.37 -13.15
CA PHE A 604 -12.68 -22.35 -14.19
C PHE A 604 -11.43 -23.22 -13.98
N PHE A 605 -11.36 -24.35 -14.66
CA PHE A 605 -10.19 -25.25 -14.67
C PHE A 605 -9.73 -25.66 -13.25
N ARG A 606 -10.68 -26.00 -12.34
CA ARG A 606 -10.43 -26.29 -10.92
C ARG A 606 -9.83 -25.09 -10.18
N GLN A 607 -10.38 -23.90 -10.40
CA GLN A 607 -10.00 -22.62 -9.80
C GLN A 607 -8.64 -22.07 -10.26
N ARG A 608 -8.04 -22.62 -11.34
CA ARG A 608 -6.82 -22.07 -11.92
C ARG A 608 -7.04 -20.76 -12.65
N LEU A 609 -8.26 -20.49 -13.11
CA LEU A 609 -8.67 -19.22 -13.74
C LEU A 609 -9.88 -18.67 -13.00
N ASN A 610 -9.75 -17.50 -12.42
CA ASN A 610 -10.84 -16.72 -11.83
C ASN A 610 -11.20 -15.54 -12.72
N THR A 611 -12.51 -15.27 -12.85
CA THR A 611 -13.05 -14.13 -13.60
C THR A 611 -14.09 -13.40 -12.76
N SER A 612 -14.22 -12.10 -12.97
CA SER A 612 -15.24 -11.27 -12.32
C SER A 612 -15.70 -10.19 -13.31
N LEU A 613 -17.02 -10.04 -13.47
CA LEU A 613 -17.65 -8.92 -14.14
C LEU A 613 -18.56 -8.24 -13.14
N ALA A 614 -18.31 -6.98 -12.83
CA ALA A 614 -19.04 -6.20 -11.84
C ALA A 614 -19.63 -4.92 -12.47
N PHE A 615 -20.85 -4.61 -12.08
CA PHE A 615 -21.50 -3.31 -12.28
C PHE A 615 -21.62 -2.65 -10.93
N TYR A 616 -21.14 -1.43 -10.78
CA TYR A 616 -21.12 -0.73 -9.50
C TYR A 616 -21.71 0.68 -9.58
N LEU A 617 -22.21 1.12 -8.42
CA LEU A 617 -22.66 2.46 -8.13
C LEU A 617 -22.16 2.88 -6.76
N ASN A 618 -21.31 3.91 -6.71
CA ASN A 618 -20.85 4.50 -5.45
C ASN A 618 -21.46 5.90 -5.28
N ARG A 619 -21.77 6.26 -4.04
CA ARG A 619 -22.31 7.58 -3.68
C ARG A 619 -21.70 8.04 -2.36
N GLN A 620 -21.38 9.33 -2.30
CA GLN A 620 -21.14 10.02 -1.02
C GLN A 620 -22.37 10.82 -0.62
N SER A 621 -22.63 10.89 0.66
CA SER A 621 -23.65 11.76 1.27
C SER A 621 -23.07 12.43 2.50
N ASN A 622 -23.69 13.52 2.94
CA ASN A 622 -23.24 14.37 4.04
C ASN A 622 -21.87 15.04 3.80
N VAL A 623 -21.52 15.36 2.57
CA VAL A 623 -20.26 16.07 2.27
C VAL A 623 -20.38 17.52 2.70
N ALA A 624 -19.41 18.05 3.44
CA ALA A 624 -19.39 19.43 3.87
C ALA A 624 -19.16 20.38 2.68
N LEU A 625 -20.05 21.34 2.51
CA LEU A 625 -19.93 22.44 1.55
C LEU A 625 -19.87 23.76 2.32
N ALA A 626 -18.76 24.52 2.16
CA ALA A 626 -18.63 25.82 2.77
C ALA A 626 -19.69 26.80 2.24
N THR A 627 -20.45 27.43 3.12
CA THR A 627 -21.50 28.40 2.74
C THR A 627 -20.95 29.79 2.38
N GLY A 628 -19.66 30.04 2.69
CA GLY A 628 -19.03 31.36 2.60
C GLY A 628 -19.31 32.27 3.80
N ALA A 629 -20.17 31.84 4.72
CA ALA A 629 -20.43 32.53 5.98
C ALA A 629 -19.55 32.01 7.12
N THR A 630 -19.44 32.83 8.20
CA THR A 630 -18.69 32.45 9.39
C THR A 630 -19.57 32.56 10.63
N GLN A 631 -19.29 31.79 11.66
CA GLN A 631 -19.91 31.84 12.98
C GLN A 631 -19.66 33.23 13.62
N ALA A 632 -20.69 33.91 14.08
CA ALA A 632 -20.57 35.23 14.69
C ALA A 632 -19.73 35.18 15.99
N SER A 633 -19.73 34.06 16.72
CA SER A 633 -19.06 33.90 18.01
C SER A 633 -17.60 33.48 17.90
N THR A 634 -17.23 32.68 16.90
CA THR A 634 -15.91 32.08 16.78
C THR A 634 -15.12 32.51 15.54
N GLY A 635 -15.80 33.07 14.53
CA GLY A 635 -15.23 33.39 13.23
C GLY A 635 -14.94 32.14 12.35
N GLU A 636 -15.34 30.96 12.80
CA GLU A 636 -15.14 29.71 12.04
C GLU A 636 -16.13 29.64 10.87
N ALA A 637 -15.70 28.99 9.78
CA ALA A 637 -16.54 28.79 8.60
C ALA A 637 -17.76 27.91 8.89
N ILE A 638 -18.90 28.26 8.30
CA ILE A 638 -20.17 27.50 8.38
C ILE A 638 -20.25 26.59 7.16
N TYR A 639 -20.69 25.35 7.37
CA TYR A 639 -20.82 24.33 6.35
C TYR A 639 -22.24 23.78 6.28
N ASP A 640 -22.70 23.51 5.06
CA ASP A 640 -23.90 22.72 4.79
C ASP A 640 -23.52 21.27 4.48
N SER A 641 -24.43 20.33 4.76
CA SER A 641 -24.31 18.93 4.41
C SER A 641 -25.05 18.66 3.10
N VAL A 642 -24.29 18.25 2.06
CA VAL A 642 -24.83 18.01 0.70
C VAL A 642 -24.50 16.60 0.21
N ASP A 643 -25.16 16.15 -0.85
CA ASP A 643 -24.74 14.97 -1.59
C ASP A 643 -23.42 15.25 -2.31
N GLY A 644 -22.49 14.28 -2.20
CA GLY A 644 -21.17 14.36 -2.82
C GLY A 644 -21.14 13.73 -4.22
N VAL A 645 -19.95 13.22 -4.57
CA VAL A 645 -19.68 12.59 -5.84
C VAL A 645 -20.47 11.28 -5.98
N LYS A 646 -21.05 11.08 -7.16
CA LYS A 646 -21.64 9.81 -7.60
C LYS A 646 -20.77 9.21 -8.71
N THR A 647 -20.41 7.95 -8.59
CA THR A 647 -19.68 7.21 -9.63
C THR A 647 -20.40 5.92 -9.96
N GLU A 648 -20.38 5.57 -11.24
CA GLU A 648 -20.94 4.32 -11.75
C GLU A 648 -20.02 3.74 -12.83
N GLY A 649 -20.00 2.42 -12.95
CA GLY A 649 -19.09 1.82 -13.92
C GLY A 649 -19.15 0.30 -13.99
N ILE A 650 -18.18 -0.22 -14.74
CA ILE A 650 -18.02 -1.65 -15.01
C ILE A 650 -16.57 -2.02 -14.74
N ASP A 651 -16.37 -3.09 -13.98
CA ASP A 651 -15.07 -3.73 -13.80
C ASP A 651 -15.12 -5.15 -14.35
N PHE A 652 -14.16 -5.52 -15.19
CA PHE A 652 -13.93 -6.89 -15.61
C PHE A 652 -12.52 -7.31 -15.27
N ASP A 653 -12.35 -8.43 -14.57
CA ASP A 653 -11.07 -9.00 -14.19
C ASP A 653 -11.00 -10.48 -14.60
N ALA A 654 -9.81 -10.92 -15.03
CA ALA A 654 -9.49 -12.33 -15.26
C ALA A 654 -8.06 -12.59 -14.79
N SER A 655 -7.87 -13.55 -13.90
CA SER A 655 -6.54 -13.87 -13.35
C SER A 655 -6.33 -15.38 -13.22
N GLY A 656 -5.15 -15.87 -13.62
CA GLY A 656 -4.78 -17.28 -13.52
C GLY A 656 -4.31 -17.92 -14.81
N GLU A 657 -4.38 -19.24 -14.88
CA GLU A 657 -3.92 -20.04 -16.01
C GLU A 657 -5.06 -20.24 -17.03
N LEU A 658 -4.91 -19.66 -18.21
CA LEU A 658 -5.87 -19.78 -19.32
C LEU A 658 -5.74 -21.12 -20.05
N LEU A 659 -4.49 -21.51 -20.34
CA LEU A 659 -4.09 -22.82 -20.87
C LEU A 659 -2.84 -23.29 -20.11
N PRO A 660 -2.50 -24.59 -20.12
CA PRO A 660 -1.30 -25.08 -19.46
C PRO A 660 -0.04 -24.28 -19.83
N GLY A 661 0.57 -23.65 -18.82
CA GLY A 661 1.71 -22.76 -18.97
C GLY A 661 1.41 -21.35 -19.44
N TRP A 662 0.15 -21.00 -19.76
CA TRP A 662 -0.25 -19.66 -20.15
C TRP A 662 -1.02 -18.96 -19.04
N ASN A 663 -0.35 -18.04 -18.35
CA ASN A 663 -0.92 -17.23 -17.29
C ASN A 663 -1.37 -15.86 -17.82
N VAL A 664 -2.48 -15.37 -17.29
CA VAL A 664 -3.05 -14.07 -17.61
C VAL A 664 -3.47 -13.36 -16.33
N PHE A 665 -3.21 -12.06 -16.28
CA PHE A 665 -3.74 -11.11 -15.30
C PHE A 665 -4.26 -9.91 -16.10
N PHE A 666 -5.58 -9.86 -16.27
CA PHE A 666 -6.24 -8.88 -17.14
C PHE A 666 -7.30 -8.14 -16.36
N GLY A 667 -7.44 -6.86 -16.65
CA GLY A 667 -8.59 -6.09 -16.20
C GLY A 667 -8.92 -4.94 -17.13
N TYR A 668 -10.19 -4.67 -17.21
CA TYR A 668 -10.80 -3.52 -17.88
C TYR A 668 -11.73 -2.83 -16.90
N SER A 669 -11.61 -1.49 -16.80
CA SER A 669 -12.52 -0.68 -16.01
C SER A 669 -13.09 0.46 -16.88
N TYR A 670 -14.39 0.65 -16.76
CA TYR A 670 -15.11 1.83 -17.23
C TYR A 670 -15.63 2.60 -16.03
N LEU A 671 -15.38 3.90 -15.99
CA LEU A 671 -15.79 4.80 -14.91
C LEU A 671 -16.52 6.02 -15.50
N TYR A 672 -17.66 6.34 -14.94
CA TYR A 672 -18.38 7.58 -15.17
C TYR A 672 -18.58 8.32 -13.82
N GLU A 673 -18.17 9.58 -13.77
CA GLU A 673 -18.21 10.44 -12.57
C GLU A 673 -19.23 11.56 -12.78
N LYS A 674 -20.04 11.84 -11.74
CA LYS A 674 -21.00 12.93 -11.70
C LYS A 674 -20.83 13.74 -10.42
N GLY A 675 -20.91 15.07 -10.53
CA GLY A 675 -20.73 15.98 -9.38
C GLY A 675 -19.32 16.55 -9.23
N LEU A 676 -18.42 16.29 -10.21
CA LEU A 676 -17.10 16.92 -10.30
C LEU A 676 -17.10 18.06 -11.31
N SER A 677 -16.29 19.09 -11.05
CA SER A 677 -16.07 20.20 -11.97
C SER A 677 -15.14 19.85 -13.14
N TYR A 678 -14.37 18.78 -13.02
CA TYR A 678 -13.46 18.25 -14.03
C TYR A 678 -13.24 16.75 -13.79
N ARG A 679 -12.82 16.02 -14.84
CA ARG A 679 -12.67 14.58 -14.83
C ARG A 679 -11.21 14.20 -14.50
N GLN A 680 -10.94 13.83 -13.26
CA GLN A 680 -9.63 13.40 -12.82
C GLN A 680 -9.25 11.99 -13.29
N ASP A 681 -10.21 11.07 -13.32
CA ASP A 681 -9.96 9.68 -13.67
C ASP A 681 -10.24 9.39 -15.15
N PRO A 682 -9.51 8.46 -15.79
CA PRO A 682 -9.79 8.02 -17.14
C PRO A 682 -11.11 7.24 -17.20
N HIS A 683 -11.95 7.48 -18.20
CA HIS A 683 -13.17 6.68 -18.42
C HIS A 683 -12.87 5.21 -18.73
N HIS A 684 -11.77 4.95 -19.44
CA HIS A 684 -11.37 3.60 -19.83
C HIS A 684 -9.97 3.31 -19.33
N LEU A 685 -9.82 2.19 -18.65
CA LEU A 685 -8.56 1.70 -18.12
C LEU A 685 -8.40 0.22 -18.48
N VAL A 686 -7.29 -0.13 -19.12
CA VAL A 686 -6.93 -1.51 -19.47
C VAL A 686 -5.60 -1.85 -18.82
N ARG A 687 -5.54 -2.98 -18.15
CA ARG A 687 -4.32 -3.58 -17.64
C ARG A 687 -4.26 -5.04 -18.08
N LEU A 688 -3.18 -5.43 -18.71
CA LEU A 688 -2.93 -6.81 -19.11
C LEU A 688 -1.50 -7.16 -18.76
N THR A 689 -1.34 -8.27 -18.10
CA THR A 689 -0.05 -8.95 -17.88
C THR A 689 -0.23 -10.41 -18.27
N THR A 690 0.71 -10.96 -19.03
CA THR A 690 0.64 -12.36 -19.48
C THR A 690 2.02 -12.97 -19.54
N SER A 691 2.10 -14.27 -19.30
CA SER A 691 3.32 -15.07 -19.49
C SER A 691 2.98 -16.46 -20.03
N TYR A 692 3.81 -16.96 -20.91
CA TYR A 692 3.69 -18.29 -21.47
C TYR A 692 4.99 -19.07 -21.33
N THR A 693 4.93 -20.17 -20.61
CA THR A 693 6.03 -21.14 -20.49
C THR A 693 5.85 -22.23 -21.53
N PHE A 694 6.81 -22.36 -22.43
CA PHE A 694 6.73 -23.31 -23.53
C PHE A 694 6.80 -24.75 -23.04
N PRO A 695 6.11 -25.69 -23.69
CA PRO A 695 6.22 -27.12 -23.39
C PRO A 695 7.45 -27.77 -24.11
N GLY A 696 7.74 -29.03 -23.78
CA GLY A 696 8.70 -29.88 -24.48
C GLY A 696 10.15 -29.38 -24.36
N LYS A 697 10.85 -29.25 -25.47
CA LYS A 697 12.29 -28.86 -25.50
C LYS A 697 12.52 -27.43 -25.01
N LEU A 698 11.51 -26.54 -25.15
CA LEU A 698 11.57 -25.15 -24.72
C LEU A 698 10.97 -24.91 -23.32
N ARG A 699 10.73 -25.94 -22.52
CA ARG A 699 10.12 -25.86 -21.19
C ARG A 699 10.82 -24.93 -20.20
N HIS A 700 12.04 -24.56 -20.49
CA HIS A 700 12.86 -23.64 -19.69
C HIS A 700 12.65 -22.17 -20.08
N LEU A 701 12.01 -21.92 -21.22
CA LEU A 701 11.74 -20.57 -21.72
C LEU A 701 10.33 -20.12 -21.36
N THR A 702 10.23 -18.98 -20.72
CA THR A 702 8.98 -18.24 -20.51
C THR A 702 9.10 -16.90 -21.21
N ILE A 703 8.12 -16.55 -22.03
CA ILE A 703 7.98 -15.20 -22.59
C ILE A 703 6.70 -14.57 -22.10
N GLY A 704 6.66 -13.25 -22.02
CA GLY A 704 5.49 -12.54 -21.55
C GLY A 704 5.61 -11.04 -21.75
N GLY A 705 4.74 -10.32 -21.13
CA GLY A 705 4.70 -8.87 -21.13
C GLY A 705 3.39 -8.32 -20.64
N GLY A 706 3.16 -7.05 -20.89
CA GLY A 706 1.96 -6.36 -20.46
C GLY A 706 1.58 -5.18 -21.33
N ILE A 707 0.31 -4.80 -21.20
CA ILE A 707 -0.25 -3.59 -21.81
C ILE A 707 -0.92 -2.79 -20.69
N SER A 708 -0.58 -1.52 -20.60
CA SER A 708 -1.22 -0.55 -19.71
C SER A 708 -1.75 0.59 -20.55
N SER A 709 -3.08 0.75 -20.63
CA SER A 709 -3.73 1.78 -21.47
C SER A 709 -4.77 2.54 -20.65
N GLN A 710 -4.83 3.84 -20.88
CA GLN A 710 -5.86 4.70 -20.28
C GLN A 710 -6.32 5.79 -21.25
N SER A 711 -7.60 6.16 -21.13
CA SER A 711 -8.17 7.30 -21.88
C SER A 711 -7.66 8.64 -21.30
N SER A 712 -8.02 9.75 -21.96
CA SER A 712 -7.67 11.11 -21.50
C SER A 712 -8.36 11.44 -20.18
N THR A 713 -7.73 12.32 -19.38
CA THR A 713 -8.24 12.92 -18.14
C THR A 713 -8.31 14.43 -18.28
N GLU A 714 -8.88 15.10 -17.27
CA GLU A 714 -8.92 16.56 -17.18
C GLU A 714 -8.45 17.01 -15.82
N TRP A 715 -7.73 18.12 -15.75
CA TRP A 715 -7.19 18.68 -14.52
C TRP A 715 -7.54 20.16 -14.43
N SER A 716 -7.85 20.64 -13.24
CA SER A 716 -8.00 22.07 -13.01
C SER A 716 -6.64 22.75 -13.04
N THR A 717 -6.57 23.91 -13.67
CA THR A 717 -5.38 24.74 -13.72
C THR A 717 -5.34 25.73 -12.56
N ASN A 718 -4.12 26.15 -12.15
CA ASN A 718 -3.93 27.15 -11.11
C ASN A 718 -2.57 27.87 -11.27
N PRO A 719 -2.53 29.10 -11.75
CA PRO A 719 -3.64 30.00 -12.12
C PRO A 719 -4.19 29.77 -13.53
N GLY A 720 -3.61 28.89 -14.34
CA GLY A 720 -3.96 28.66 -15.73
C GLY A 720 -2.95 29.22 -16.72
N ARG A 721 -3.24 29.04 -18.03
CA ARG A 721 -2.37 29.48 -19.13
C ARG A 721 -2.24 31.01 -19.15
N PRO A 722 -1.02 31.57 -19.13
CA PRO A 722 -0.82 33.02 -19.24
C PRO A 722 -1.37 33.59 -20.55
N LEU A 723 -2.11 34.70 -20.47
CA LEU A 723 -2.63 35.47 -21.61
C LEU A 723 -1.98 36.88 -21.72
N GLY A 724 -0.97 37.12 -20.88
CA GLY A 724 -0.32 38.45 -20.75
C GLY A 724 -1.11 39.39 -19.83
N LYS A 725 -0.42 40.49 -19.41
CA LYS A 725 -0.98 41.54 -18.52
C LYS A 725 -1.66 40.99 -17.26
N GLY A 726 -1.14 39.88 -16.67
CA GLY A 726 -1.67 39.25 -15.45
C GLY A 726 -3.01 38.53 -15.64
N LYS A 727 -3.45 38.29 -16.86
CA LYS A 727 -4.65 37.49 -17.17
C LYS A 727 -4.25 36.04 -17.42
N TYR A 728 -5.16 35.12 -17.08
CA TYR A 728 -4.97 33.68 -17.21
C TYR A 728 -6.22 33.02 -17.80
N ASP A 729 -6.00 32.01 -18.63
CA ASP A 729 -7.04 31.07 -19.04
C ASP A 729 -7.07 29.92 -18.02
N ALA A 730 -8.07 29.94 -17.13
CA ALA A 730 -8.26 28.97 -16.07
C ALA A 730 -9.12 27.77 -16.50
N SER A 731 -9.28 27.52 -17.79
CA SER A 731 -9.99 26.35 -18.29
C SER A 731 -9.28 25.06 -17.91
N ASN A 732 -10.05 23.96 -17.76
CA ASN A 732 -9.50 22.66 -17.44
C ASN A 732 -8.53 22.19 -18.52
N LEU A 733 -7.40 21.64 -18.09
CA LEU A 733 -6.37 21.08 -18.96
C LEU A 733 -6.70 19.63 -19.31
N ARG A 734 -6.74 19.30 -20.59
CA ARG A 734 -6.90 17.92 -21.05
C ARG A 734 -5.58 17.21 -21.16
N VAL A 735 -5.40 16.16 -20.35
CA VAL A 735 -4.25 15.24 -20.40
C VAL A 735 -4.55 14.11 -21.38
N LYS A 736 -3.66 13.92 -22.36
CA LYS A 736 -3.84 12.88 -23.39
C LYS A 736 -3.74 11.48 -22.80
N GLY A 737 -4.63 10.58 -23.22
CA GLY A 737 -4.49 9.15 -22.93
C GLY A 737 -3.26 8.55 -23.58
N TYR A 738 -2.83 7.40 -23.05
CA TYR A 738 -1.64 6.70 -23.54
C TYR A 738 -1.76 5.19 -23.40
N THR A 739 -0.92 4.48 -24.15
CA THR A 739 -0.75 3.03 -24.06
C THR A 739 0.74 2.73 -23.93
N LEU A 740 1.10 1.92 -22.94
CA LEU A 740 2.44 1.41 -22.70
C LEU A 740 2.46 -0.09 -22.96
N ILE A 741 3.54 -0.58 -23.55
CA ILE A 741 3.76 -1.99 -23.85
C ILE A 741 5.05 -2.41 -23.15
N ASN A 742 4.98 -3.52 -22.41
CA ASN A 742 6.12 -4.14 -21.74
C ASN A 742 6.33 -5.55 -22.31
N ILE A 743 7.56 -6.00 -22.38
CA ILE A 743 7.90 -7.37 -22.75
C ILE A 743 8.90 -7.97 -21.76
N MET A 744 8.84 -9.27 -21.57
CA MET A 744 9.78 -10.02 -20.75
C MET A 744 10.13 -11.37 -21.36
N ALA A 745 11.33 -11.84 -21.07
CA ALA A 745 11.75 -13.21 -21.33
C ALA A 745 12.53 -13.74 -20.13
N ARG A 746 12.21 -14.96 -19.70
CA ARG A 746 12.93 -15.67 -18.64
C ARG A 746 13.36 -17.04 -19.16
N TYR A 747 14.61 -17.39 -18.87
CA TYR A 747 15.16 -18.71 -19.20
C TYR A 747 15.73 -19.37 -17.95
N ARG A 748 15.26 -20.59 -17.65
CA ARG A 748 15.79 -21.40 -16.57
C ARG A 748 17.06 -22.12 -17.05
N VAL A 749 18.22 -21.59 -16.64
CA VAL A 749 19.54 -22.12 -17.02
C VAL A 749 19.83 -23.41 -16.27
N ALA A 750 19.48 -23.44 -15.00
CA ALA A 750 19.63 -24.60 -14.11
C ALA A 750 18.42 -24.67 -13.17
N ASN A 751 18.25 -25.79 -12.46
CA ASN A 751 17.16 -25.92 -11.49
C ASN A 751 17.20 -24.87 -10.37
N TRP A 752 18.35 -24.27 -10.17
CA TRP A 752 18.60 -23.25 -9.14
C TRP A 752 18.84 -21.83 -9.69
N LEU A 753 18.85 -21.64 -11.04
CA LEU A 753 19.20 -20.35 -11.65
C LEU A 753 18.29 -20.02 -12.82
N ASP A 754 17.59 -18.90 -12.71
CA ASP A 754 16.85 -18.26 -13.80
C ASP A 754 17.56 -16.96 -14.24
N ILE A 755 17.52 -16.67 -15.53
CA ILE A 755 17.95 -15.41 -16.14
C ILE A 755 16.72 -14.76 -16.75
N ALA A 756 16.50 -13.46 -16.53
CA ALA A 756 15.39 -12.74 -17.12
C ALA A 756 15.83 -11.39 -17.70
N GLY A 757 15.21 -11.01 -18.80
CA GLY A 757 15.29 -9.66 -19.37
C GLY A 757 13.92 -9.04 -19.49
N ASN A 758 13.80 -7.77 -19.11
CA ASN A 758 12.56 -7.02 -19.21
C ASN A 758 12.78 -5.69 -19.95
N ILE A 759 11.80 -5.29 -20.75
CA ILE A 759 11.75 -3.98 -21.39
C ILE A 759 10.41 -3.36 -21.05
N THR A 760 10.42 -2.24 -20.35
CA THR A 760 9.21 -1.46 -20.05
C THR A 760 9.11 -0.28 -21.02
N ASN A 761 7.86 0.15 -21.31
CA ASN A 761 7.59 1.19 -22.29
C ASN A 761 8.35 0.96 -23.62
N LEU A 762 8.14 -0.23 -24.23
CA LEU A 762 8.87 -0.71 -25.43
C LEU A 762 8.91 0.32 -26.56
N THR A 763 7.82 1.04 -26.76
CA THR A 763 7.67 2.04 -27.83
C THR A 763 8.27 3.40 -27.49
N ASP A 764 8.88 3.54 -26.31
CA ASP A 764 9.41 4.81 -25.78
C ASP A 764 8.40 5.96 -25.79
N ARG A 765 7.13 5.64 -25.50
CA ARG A 765 6.06 6.62 -25.47
C ARG A 765 6.36 7.70 -24.42
N THR A 766 6.38 8.96 -24.83
CA THR A 766 6.36 10.11 -23.91
C THR A 766 4.93 10.30 -23.43
N TYR A 767 4.72 10.29 -22.13
CA TYR A 767 3.43 10.49 -21.48
C TYR A 767 3.60 11.29 -20.18
N VAL A 768 2.49 11.81 -19.69
CA VAL A 768 2.44 12.61 -18.46
C VAL A 768 1.69 11.82 -17.40
N ARG A 769 2.29 11.67 -16.22
CA ARG A 769 1.65 11.03 -15.05
C ARG A 769 0.72 12.00 -14.33
N GLN A 770 1.04 13.29 -14.39
CA GLN A 770 0.21 14.35 -13.83
C GLN A 770 0.45 15.66 -14.58
N GLU A 771 -0.60 16.41 -14.77
CA GLU A 771 -0.64 17.82 -15.19
C GLU A 771 -1.56 18.59 -14.26
N GLY A 772 -1.31 19.89 -14.10
CA GLY A 772 -2.22 20.83 -13.43
C GLY A 772 -1.89 21.19 -12.01
N PHE A 773 -1.12 20.38 -11.27
CA PHE A 773 -0.69 20.79 -9.93
C PHE A 773 0.31 21.95 -10.03
N TYR A 774 -0.14 23.17 -9.63
CA TYR A 774 0.57 24.44 -9.84
C TYR A 774 0.98 24.67 -11.32
N ASP A 775 0.14 24.30 -12.28
CA ASP A 775 0.39 24.39 -13.72
C ASP A 775 1.72 23.76 -14.17
N GLY A 776 2.06 22.66 -13.52
CA GLY A 776 3.24 21.89 -13.83
C GLY A 776 2.89 20.49 -14.31
N MET A 777 3.88 19.78 -14.84
CA MET A 777 3.73 18.41 -15.31
C MET A 777 4.84 17.49 -14.79
N ILE A 778 4.51 16.20 -14.67
CA ILE A 778 5.44 15.12 -14.32
C ILE A 778 5.40 14.11 -15.45
N TYR A 779 6.52 13.96 -16.14
CA TYR A 779 6.68 12.96 -17.18
C TYR A 779 6.76 11.55 -16.59
N GLY A 780 6.15 10.60 -17.30
CA GLY A 780 6.32 9.19 -17.03
C GLY A 780 7.66 8.63 -17.51
N GLN A 781 7.96 7.42 -17.03
CA GLN A 781 9.23 6.75 -17.27
C GLN A 781 9.45 6.44 -18.77
N PRO A 782 10.63 6.73 -19.33
CA PRO A 782 11.00 6.32 -20.70
C PRO A 782 11.13 4.79 -20.81
N ARG A 783 11.50 4.32 -22.01
CA ARG A 783 11.87 2.92 -22.23
C ARG A 783 13.02 2.51 -21.32
N THR A 784 12.82 1.41 -20.57
CA THR A 784 13.77 0.87 -19.61
C THR A 784 14.12 -0.56 -19.96
N PHE A 785 15.39 -0.91 -19.82
CA PHE A 785 15.88 -2.27 -19.94
C PHE A 785 16.41 -2.74 -18.60
N SER A 786 16.14 -3.98 -18.23
CA SER A 786 16.75 -4.59 -17.07
C SER A 786 17.08 -6.06 -17.33
N PHE A 787 18.14 -6.52 -16.67
CA PHE A 787 18.61 -7.89 -16.68
C PHE A 787 18.65 -8.41 -15.26
N THR A 788 18.07 -9.59 -15.02
CA THR A 788 17.93 -10.16 -13.69
C THR A 788 18.52 -11.58 -13.66
N LEU A 789 19.35 -11.85 -12.66
CA LEU A 789 19.73 -13.18 -12.23
C LEU A 789 18.94 -13.54 -10.97
N ARG A 790 18.30 -14.70 -10.96
CA ARG A 790 17.56 -15.19 -9.79
C ARG A 790 18.01 -16.60 -9.44
N GLY A 791 18.61 -16.74 -8.25
CA GLY A 791 18.95 -18.02 -7.65
C GLY A 791 17.85 -18.50 -6.70
N HIS A 792 17.60 -19.80 -6.66
CA HIS A 792 16.66 -20.42 -5.74
C HIS A 792 17.09 -21.83 -5.33
N TYR A 793 16.86 -22.14 -4.05
CA TYR A 793 17.21 -23.43 -3.45
C TYR A 793 16.02 -23.96 -2.64
#